data_64aa178feca531d2545d8a4c0d3e946c
#
_entry.id   64aa178feca531d2545d8a4c0d3e946c
#
_cell.length_a   1.000
_cell.length_b   1.000
_cell.length_c   1.000
_cell.angle_alpha   90.00
_cell.angle_beta   90.00
_cell.angle_gamma   90.00
#
_symmetry.space_group_name_H-M   'P 1'
#
loop_
_entity.id
_entity.type
_entity.pdbx_description
1 polymer ?
#
loop_
_entity_poly.entity_id
_entity_poly.type
_entity_poly.pdbx_seq_one_letter_code
_entity_poly.pdbx_strand_id
1 'polypeptide(L)'
;MNRFDWNKLSPDEFQRLQDYISYAPKKVKDVVAILEQDEKWLSHKCDEQLDYTGFRQFLDLLVDNADIPEDLCRHLFLSFIKKPLPLASVDSSSAIAMIQSHQIDINTTRIYLKDIICYFSLLEGGSPEQKLEFMFMLYDEDGNGVLDKQETDSIVNQMMNVAEYLGWDVSELRPILEAMMKDIDYDNDGAVTLSEWKRGGLTTAPLLVLLGLDSNVKDDGTHSWRLKHFNKPAYCNLCLTVLVGLGKQGLCCTFCRYVVHERCANRAPPNCISTYAKARKPDTIMLHHWVEGNCAGKCDRCKKSIKTYGITGLHCRWCQMTVHNKCVSQLKTECTLGPNRDHIIPPICICPAVLERPKVPRNGNEVKKEDSCVEGSMQSFQINPIQNTHPLLIFINPKSGGKQGERIMRKFQYLLNPRQVFNLAKSGPMPGLQFFKDLEDFRVLCCGGDGTVGWVLDVMDRVPLRRRAPVAVLPLGTGNDLARCLAWGGGYENESLTKVLKKVSQAPVIMLDRWQIEFSTQTDTEEKGDDIPYNIINNYFSIGVDASIAHRFHLMREKHPEKFSSRMKNKLWYLEFGTSEALSSTCKNLHEDIDIMCDGVSLDLSNGPSLEGISLLNIPSIYGGTSLWGEGSRHKSRKTPLNLHRKDSEYSTSSTSDMTFVLQDVGDKLIEVVGVQSAIHAGSIYAGVRSSAKRLGQCSSVVIRTHKSFPMQIDGEPWLQPPCTISITHKNQVPMLMAPRKERKNGLWRFFRK
;
A
#
# COMPACT_ATOMS: atom_id res chain seq x y z
N MET A 1 6.81 -10.20 -47.03
CA MET A 1 6.21 -10.83 -45.87
C MET A 1 4.71 -10.76 -46.00
N ASN A 2 3.99 -11.88 -45.93
CA ASN A 2 2.55 -11.90 -46.15
C ASN A 2 1.82 -11.13 -45.03
N ARG A 3 1.10 -10.08 -45.43
CA ARG A 3 0.21 -9.33 -44.51
C ARG A 3 -0.91 -10.25 -44.04
N PHE A 4 -1.05 -10.39 -42.71
CA PHE A 4 -2.13 -11.14 -42.05
C PHE A 4 -3.14 -10.15 -41.53
N ASP A 5 -4.34 -10.15 -42.08
CA ASP A 5 -5.48 -9.42 -41.50
C ASP A 5 -6.18 -10.32 -40.48
N TRP A 6 -6.00 -10.03 -39.20
CA TRP A 6 -6.54 -10.82 -38.12
C TRP A 6 -7.89 -10.24 -37.65
N ASN A 7 -8.86 -11.09 -37.35
CA ASN A 7 -10.02 -10.67 -36.57
C ASN A 7 -9.53 -10.39 -35.12
N LYS A 8 -9.39 -9.12 -34.78
CA LYS A 8 -8.72 -8.70 -33.55
C LYS A 8 -9.61 -8.94 -32.35
N LEU A 9 -9.03 -9.44 -31.25
CA LEU A 9 -9.64 -9.38 -29.93
C LEU A 9 -9.83 -7.91 -29.54
N SER A 10 -10.90 -7.61 -28.80
CA SER A 10 -10.98 -6.31 -28.13
C SER A 10 -9.85 -6.17 -27.11
N PRO A 11 -9.43 -4.94 -26.80
CA PRO A 11 -8.37 -4.70 -25.83
C PRO A 11 -8.62 -5.34 -24.46
N ASP A 12 -9.87 -5.34 -23.98
CA ASP A 12 -10.25 -5.99 -22.73
C ASP A 12 -10.13 -7.51 -22.79
N GLU A 13 -10.51 -8.11 -23.91
CA GLU A 13 -10.36 -9.56 -24.14
C GLU A 13 -8.89 -9.94 -24.24
N PHE A 14 -8.08 -9.13 -24.91
CA PHE A 14 -6.64 -9.34 -24.99
C PHE A 14 -5.97 -9.25 -23.60
N GLN A 15 -6.33 -8.26 -22.79
CA GLN A 15 -5.82 -8.12 -21.45
C GLN A 15 -6.19 -9.33 -20.56
N ARG A 16 -7.44 -9.78 -20.62
CA ARG A 16 -7.88 -11.01 -19.93
C ARG A 16 -7.07 -12.23 -20.38
N LEU A 17 -6.88 -12.40 -21.66
CA LEU A 17 -6.08 -13.49 -22.21
C LEU A 17 -4.63 -13.43 -21.71
N GLN A 18 -4.03 -12.26 -21.72
CA GLN A 18 -2.67 -12.04 -21.20
C GLN A 18 -2.55 -12.40 -19.72
N ASP A 19 -3.55 -12.06 -18.90
CA ASP A 19 -3.61 -12.44 -17.49
C ASP A 19 -3.67 -13.97 -17.32
N TYR A 20 -4.53 -14.67 -18.09
CA TYR A 20 -4.58 -16.13 -18.06
C TYR A 20 -3.23 -16.77 -18.41
N ILE A 21 -2.58 -16.30 -19.48
CA ILE A 21 -1.28 -16.82 -19.93
C ILE A 21 -0.15 -16.49 -18.95
N SER A 22 -0.15 -15.30 -18.37
CA SER A 22 0.86 -14.90 -17.37
C SER A 22 0.86 -15.80 -16.13
N TYR A 23 -0.27 -16.39 -15.80
CA TYR A 23 -0.44 -17.29 -14.65
C TYR A 23 -0.57 -18.77 -15.03
N ALA A 24 -0.43 -19.11 -16.31
CA ALA A 24 -0.51 -20.48 -16.78
C ALA A 24 0.52 -21.39 -16.06
N PRO A 25 0.11 -22.53 -15.52
CA PRO A 25 1.01 -23.41 -14.77
C PRO A 25 1.95 -24.21 -15.68
N LYS A 26 1.59 -24.38 -16.95
CA LYS A 26 2.35 -25.13 -17.96
C LYS A 26 2.87 -24.19 -19.04
N LYS A 27 3.98 -24.56 -19.65
CA LYS A 27 4.51 -23.85 -20.80
C LYS A 27 3.90 -24.40 -22.08
N VAL A 28 3.77 -23.54 -23.09
CA VAL A 28 3.22 -23.92 -24.41
C VAL A 28 3.88 -25.19 -24.97
N LYS A 29 5.22 -25.27 -24.90
CA LYS A 29 5.96 -26.45 -25.36
C LYS A 29 5.61 -27.75 -24.64
N ASP A 30 5.34 -27.67 -23.33
CA ASP A 30 5.00 -28.84 -22.51
C ASP A 30 3.56 -29.30 -22.78
N VAL A 31 2.65 -28.33 -23.04
CA VAL A 31 1.26 -28.60 -23.46
C VAL A 31 1.23 -29.31 -24.81
N VAL A 32 1.98 -28.83 -25.80
CA VAL A 32 2.08 -29.45 -27.13
C VAL A 32 2.60 -30.87 -26.99
N ALA A 33 3.67 -31.10 -26.23
CA ALA A 33 4.25 -32.42 -26.04
C ALA A 33 3.29 -33.43 -25.34
N ILE A 34 2.40 -32.94 -24.46
CA ILE A 34 1.36 -33.76 -23.83
C ILE A 34 0.28 -34.11 -24.82
N LEU A 35 -0.19 -33.13 -25.60
CA LEU A 35 -1.28 -33.29 -26.57
C LEU A 35 -0.88 -34.19 -27.75
N GLU A 36 0.38 -34.15 -28.19
CA GLU A 36 0.88 -35.02 -29.26
C GLU A 36 0.89 -36.51 -28.87
N GLN A 37 0.75 -36.81 -27.57
CA GLN A 37 0.62 -38.17 -27.06
C GLN A 37 -0.85 -38.60 -26.80
N ASP A 38 -1.83 -37.72 -26.97
CA ASP A 38 -3.25 -37.96 -26.73
C ASP A 38 -3.97 -38.30 -28.05
N GLU A 39 -4.36 -39.58 -28.21
CA GLU A 39 -5.07 -40.06 -29.40
C GLU A 39 -6.40 -39.32 -29.64
N LYS A 40 -7.09 -38.90 -28.57
CA LYS A 40 -8.35 -38.15 -28.71
C LYS A 40 -8.10 -36.76 -29.29
N TRP A 41 -7.04 -36.10 -28.82
CA TRP A 41 -6.70 -34.78 -29.35
C TRP A 41 -6.23 -34.88 -30.81
N LEU A 42 -5.47 -35.90 -31.16
CA LEU A 42 -5.02 -36.14 -32.53
C LEU A 42 -6.18 -36.30 -33.52
N SER A 43 -7.36 -36.80 -33.07
CA SER A 43 -8.56 -36.88 -33.94
C SER A 43 -9.11 -35.48 -34.32
N HIS A 44 -8.81 -34.43 -33.54
CA HIS A 44 -9.19 -33.06 -33.83
C HIS A 44 -8.15 -32.32 -34.70
N LYS A 45 -7.00 -32.93 -34.97
CA LYS A 45 -5.91 -32.39 -35.82
C LYS A 45 -5.98 -33.04 -37.21
N CYS A 46 -6.05 -32.19 -38.25
CA CYS A 46 -6.00 -32.61 -39.63
C CYS A 46 -5.08 -31.66 -40.40
N ASP A 47 -4.04 -32.15 -41.08
CA ASP A 47 -3.07 -31.38 -41.84
C ASP A 47 -2.47 -30.17 -41.12
N GLU A 48 -2.05 -30.37 -39.83
CA GLU A 48 -1.57 -29.36 -38.93
C GLU A 48 -2.58 -28.26 -38.58
N GLN A 49 -3.85 -28.46 -38.82
CA GLN A 49 -4.95 -27.58 -38.45
C GLN A 49 -5.77 -28.21 -37.33
N LEU A 50 -6.25 -27.39 -36.38
CA LEU A 50 -7.14 -27.79 -35.29
C LEU A 50 -8.54 -27.27 -35.55
N ASP A 51 -9.54 -28.08 -35.18
CA ASP A 51 -10.91 -27.61 -35.01
C ASP A 51 -11.09 -26.89 -33.66
N TYR A 52 -12.27 -26.33 -33.43
CA TYR A 52 -12.56 -25.58 -32.18
C TYR A 52 -12.42 -26.46 -30.93
N THR A 53 -12.78 -27.73 -31.00
CA THR A 53 -12.69 -28.67 -29.88
C THR A 53 -11.23 -28.93 -29.50
N GLY A 54 -10.37 -29.20 -30.49
CA GLY A 54 -8.92 -29.35 -30.27
C GLY A 54 -8.25 -28.09 -29.73
N PHE A 55 -8.67 -26.91 -30.22
CA PHE A 55 -8.21 -25.64 -29.70
C PHE A 55 -8.64 -25.42 -28.24
N ARG A 56 -9.89 -25.75 -27.89
CA ARG A 56 -10.38 -25.65 -26.53
C ARG A 56 -9.60 -26.53 -25.57
N GLN A 57 -9.34 -27.80 -25.95
CA GLN A 57 -8.51 -28.72 -25.16
C GLN A 57 -7.09 -28.19 -24.96
N PHE A 58 -6.50 -27.54 -25.98
CA PHE A 58 -5.19 -26.90 -25.86
C PHE A 58 -5.22 -25.79 -24.78
N LEU A 59 -6.24 -24.89 -24.83
CA LEU A 59 -6.39 -23.83 -23.83
C LEU A 59 -6.62 -24.37 -22.43
N ASP A 60 -7.52 -25.33 -22.27
CA ASP A 60 -7.85 -25.92 -20.97
C ASP A 60 -6.63 -26.58 -20.32
N LEU A 61 -5.78 -27.21 -21.13
CA LEU A 61 -4.55 -27.82 -20.63
C LEU A 61 -3.47 -26.77 -20.29
N LEU A 62 -3.41 -25.68 -21.06
CA LEU A 62 -2.45 -24.59 -20.86
C LEU A 62 -2.72 -23.87 -19.53
N VAL A 63 -3.97 -23.58 -19.24
CA VAL A 63 -4.39 -22.84 -18.03
C VAL A 63 -4.89 -23.73 -16.89
N ASP A 64 -4.68 -25.05 -16.96
CA ASP A 64 -5.04 -26.05 -15.96
C ASP A 64 -6.56 -26.06 -15.63
N ASN A 65 -7.40 -26.09 -16.67
CA ASN A 65 -8.87 -26.03 -16.60
C ASN A 65 -9.41 -24.77 -15.87
N ALA A 66 -8.74 -23.64 -15.97
CA ALA A 66 -9.34 -22.37 -15.58
C ALA A 66 -10.56 -22.10 -16.48
N ASP A 67 -11.67 -21.63 -15.89
CA ASP A 67 -12.89 -21.32 -16.64
C ASP A 67 -12.68 -20.06 -17.49
N ILE A 68 -12.05 -20.23 -18.68
CA ILE A 68 -12.00 -19.16 -19.67
C ILE A 68 -13.42 -19.00 -20.26
N PRO A 69 -13.99 -17.80 -20.27
CA PRO A 69 -15.31 -17.55 -20.84
C PRO A 69 -15.42 -18.08 -22.27
N GLU A 70 -16.49 -18.77 -22.57
CA GLU A 70 -16.72 -19.40 -23.87
C GLU A 70 -16.68 -18.37 -25.02
N ASP A 71 -17.23 -17.17 -24.76
CA ASP A 71 -17.23 -16.07 -25.73
C ASP A 71 -15.82 -15.62 -26.08
N LEU A 72 -14.93 -15.53 -25.09
CA LEU A 72 -13.51 -15.19 -25.30
C LEU A 72 -12.81 -16.29 -26.11
N CYS A 73 -13.08 -17.57 -25.80
CA CYS A 73 -12.48 -18.68 -26.52
C CYS A 73 -12.91 -18.69 -27.99
N ARG A 74 -14.20 -18.47 -28.27
CA ARG A 74 -14.74 -18.39 -29.61
C ARG A 74 -14.14 -17.23 -30.40
N HIS A 75 -14.11 -16.06 -29.80
CA HIS A 75 -13.55 -14.87 -30.45
C HIS A 75 -12.05 -15.05 -30.72
N LEU A 76 -11.30 -15.59 -29.77
CA LEU A 76 -9.89 -15.93 -29.92
C LEU A 76 -9.66 -16.94 -31.06
N PHE A 77 -10.47 -18.00 -31.13
CA PHE A 77 -10.40 -18.98 -32.21
C PHE A 77 -10.64 -18.34 -33.58
N LEU A 78 -11.67 -17.49 -33.69
CA LEU A 78 -12.01 -16.77 -34.92
C LEU A 78 -10.92 -15.74 -35.32
N SER A 79 -10.16 -15.22 -34.34
CA SER A 79 -9.07 -14.28 -34.60
C SER A 79 -7.92 -14.89 -35.41
N PHE A 80 -7.75 -16.22 -35.39
CA PHE A 80 -6.74 -16.93 -36.19
C PHE A 80 -7.16 -17.21 -37.62
N ILE A 81 -8.40 -16.87 -38.03
CA ILE A 81 -8.87 -17.07 -39.40
C ILE A 81 -8.37 -15.96 -40.28
N LYS A 82 -7.60 -16.32 -41.31
CA LYS A 82 -7.10 -15.39 -42.34
C LYS A 82 -8.23 -14.98 -43.27
N LYS A 83 -8.56 -13.70 -43.34
CA LYS A 83 -9.49 -13.20 -44.37
C LYS A 83 -8.81 -13.25 -45.74
N PRO A 84 -9.48 -13.74 -46.81
CA PRO A 84 -8.96 -13.57 -48.17
C PRO A 84 -8.93 -12.07 -48.50
N LEU A 85 -7.80 -11.58 -49.00
CA LEU A 85 -7.66 -10.20 -49.50
C LEU A 85 -8.68 -9.97 -50.63
N PRO A 86 -9.45 -8.86 -50.61
CA PRO A 86 -10.28 -8.51 -51.78
C PRO A 86 -9.39 -8.27 -52.96
N LEU A 87 -9.63 -9.00 -54.04
CA LEU A 87 -9.05 -8.69 -55.36
C LEU A 87 -9.49 -7.28 -55.77
N ALA A 88 -8.52 -6.42 -56.05
CA ALA A 88 -8.75 -5.07 -56.52
C ALA A 88 -9.53 -5.13 -57.83
N SER A 89 -10.82 -4.86 -57.78
CA SER A 89 -11.73 -4.41 -58.84
C SER A 89 -13.15 -4.95 -58.66
N VAL A 90 -13.89 -4.46 -57.68
CA VAL A 90 -15.38 -4.44 -57.67
C VAL A 90 -15.86 -3.30 -56.80
N ASP A 91 -16.87 -2.55 -57.26
CA ASP A 91 -17.45 -1.37 -56.61
C ASP A 91 -17.81 -1.56 -55.15
N SER A 92 -17.42 -0.57 -54.35
CA SER A 92 -17.37 -0.57 -52.89
C SER A 92 -18.73 -0.76 -52.14
N SER A 93 -19.86 -0.65 -52.83
CA SER A 93 -21.20 -0.74 -52.23
C SER A 93 -21.80 -2.15 -52.16
N SER A 94 -21.36 -3.07 -53.07
CA SER A 94 -21.85 -4.46 -53.08
C SER A 94 -21.01 -5.41 -52.22
N ALA A 95 -19.74 -5.07 -51.97
CA ALA A 95 -18.83 -5.88 -51.18
C ALA A 95 -19.17 -5.86 -49.66
N ILE A 96 -19.62 -4.69 -49.15
CA ILE A 96 -20.00 -4.54 -47.70
C ILE A 96 -21.25 -5.35 -47.39
N ALA A 97 -22.20 -5.47 -48.28
CA ALA A 97 -23.42 -6.29 -48.09
C ALA A 97 -23.16 -7.81 -48.11
N MET A 98 -22.12 -8.27 -48.85
CA MET A 98 -21.74 -9.68 -48.88
C MET A 98 -20.90 -10.14 -47.67
N ILE A 99 -20.18 -9.21 -47.03
CA ILE A 99 -19.35 -9.54 -45.84
C ILE A 99 -20.21 -9.73 -44.57
N GLN A 100 -21.38 -9.14 -44.50
CA GLN A 100 -22.31 -9.26 -43.36
C GLN A 100 -23.19 -10.53 -43.36
N SER A 101 -23.16 -11.38 -44.40
CA SER A 101 -24.05 -12.52 -44.53
C SER A 101 -23.42 -13.92 -44.38
N HIS A 102 -22.11 -14.02 -44.25
CA HIS A 102 -21.46 -15.32 -43.99
C HIS A 102 -21.21 -15.47 -42.50
N GLN A 103 -22.18 -16.06 -41.78
CA GLN A 103 -21.96 -16.66 -40.46
C GLN A 103 -20.88 -17.74 -40.66
N ILE A 104 -19.67 -17.46 -40.17
CA ILE A 104 -18.59 -18.46 -40.12
C ILE A 104 -19.06 -19.55 -39.14
N ASP A 105 -19.29 -20.77 -39.64
CA ASP A 105 -19.63 -21.90 -38.78
C ASP A 105 -18.36 -22.38 -38.07
N ILE A 106 -18.31 -22.13 -36.77
CA ILE A 106 -17.19 -22.49 -35.90
C ILE A 106 -16.89 -24.02 -35.92
N ASN A 107 -17.91 -24.83 -36.17
CA ASN A 107 -17.78 -26.28 -36.13
C ASN A 107 -17.09 -26.84 -37.39
N THR A 108 -17.12 -26.12 -38.51
CA THR A 108 -16.47 -26.51 -39.74
C THR A 108 -15.15 -25.82 -39.98
N THR A 109 -14.84 -24.80 -39.17
CA THR A 109 -13.64 -23.98 -39.31
C THR A 109 -12.43 -24.65 -38.66
N ARG A 110 -11.25 -24.50 -39.26
CA ARG A 110 -9.97 -25.01 -38.74
C ARG A 110 -8.91 -23.91 -38.79
N ILE A 111 -8.01 -23.92 -37.80
CA ILE A 111 -6.91 -22.97 -37.66
C ILE A 111 -5.58 -23.69 -37.58
N TYR A 112 -4.49 -23.07 -38.03
CA TYR A 112 -3.17 -23.71 -38.00
C TYR A 112 -2.58 -23.77 -36.60
N LEU A 113 -2.19 -24.96 -36.19
CA LEU A 113 -1.55 -25.19 -34.88
C LEU A 113 -0.29 -24.33 -34.70
N LYS A 114 0.51 -24.15 -35.76
CA LYS A 114 1.71 -23.27 -35.71
C LYS A 114 1.39 -21.83 -35.32
N ASP A 115 0.26 -21.29 -35.82
CA ASP A 115 -0.14 -19.90 -35.55
C ASP A 115 -0.52 -19.77 -34.05
N ILE A 116 -1.22 -20.77 -33.51
CA ILE A 116 -1.55 -20.87 -32.09
C ILE A 116 -0.29 -20.93 -31.23
N ILE A 117 0.64 -21.84 -31.58
CA ILE A 117 1.90 -22.00 -30.82
C ILE A 117 2.73 -20.72 -30.86
N CYS A 118 2.88 -20.07 -32.02
CA CYS A 118 3.62 -18.82 -32.14
C CYS A 118 2.99 -17.71 -31.29
N TYR A 119 1.67 -17.54 -31.35
CA TYR A 119 0.95 -16.52 -30.60
C TYR A 119 1.13 -16.69 -29.09
N PHE A 120 0.84 -17.88 -28.57
CA PHE A 120 0.96 -18.14 -27.13
C PHE A 120 2.40 -18.16 -26.62
N SER A 121 3.36 -18.60 -27.44
CA SER A 121 4.79 -18.52 -27.09
C SER A 121 5.27 -17.09 -26.98
N LEU A 122 4.77 -16.20 -27.82
CA LEU A 122 5.06 -14.76 -27.72
C LEU A 122 4.50 -14.16 -26.42
N LEU A 123 3.28 -14.47 -26.08
CA LEU A 123 2.64 -14.01 -24.82
C LEU A 123 3.36 -14.56 -23.60
N GLU A 124 3.82 -15.80 -23.64
CA GLU A 124 4.50 -16.47 -22.52
C GLU A 124 5.89 -15.91 -22.25
N GLY A 125 6.72 -15.73 -23.28
CA GLY A 125 8.16 -15.51 -23.14
C GLY A 125 8.76 -14.39 -23.96
N GLY A 126 7.96 -13.56 -24.65
CA GLY A 126 8.44 -12.46 -25.47
C GLY A 126 9.19 -11.41 -24.65
N SER A 127 10.31 -10.90 -25.20
CA SER A 127 11.00 -9.74 -24.62
C SER A 127 10.12 -8.48 -24.70
N PRO A 128 10.37 -7.44 -23.88
CA PRO A 128 9.65 -6.18 -23.98
C PRO A 128 9.61 -5.61 -25.42
N GLU A 129 10.72 -5.72 -26.15
CA GLU A 129 10.81 -5.28 -27.53
C GLU A 129 9.89 -6.07 -28.47
N GLN A 130 9.82 -7.39 -28.29
CA GLN A 130 8.95 -8.27 -29.09
C GLN A 130 7.46 -8.00 -28.80
N LYS A 131 7.13 -7.73 -27.54
CA LYS A 131 5.77 -7.37 -27.15
C LYS A 131 5.37 -6.00 -27.70
N LEU A 132 6.26 -5.01 -27.66
CA LEU A 132 6.04 -3.70 -28.28
C LEU A 132 5.86 -3.82 -29.79
N GLU A 133 6.67 -4.64 -30.47
CA GLU A 133 6.51 -4.91 -31.90
C GLU A 133 5.17 -5.55 -32.22
N PHE A 134 4.74 -6.52 -31.40
CA PHE A 134 3.43 -7.13 -31.55
C PHE A 134 2.29 -6.12 -31.37
N MET A 135 2.38 -5.25 -30.34
CA MET A 135 1.40 -4.20 -30.11
C MET A 135 1.36 -3.19 -31.25
N PHE A 136 2.52 -2.82 -31.80
CA PHE A 136 2.59 -1.97 -32.97
C PHE A 136 1.80 -2.57 -34.13
N MET A 137 2.05 -3.84 -34.48
CA MET A 137 1.32 -4.54 -35.56
C MET A 137 -0.19 -4.69 -35.27
N LEU A 138 -0.58 -4.68 -34.00
CA LEU A 138 -1.99 -4.75 -33.60
C LEU A 138 -2.72 -3.44 -33.89
N TYR A 139 -2.06 -2.29 -33.71
CA TYR A 139 -2.64 -0.96 -33.90
C TYR A 139 -2.39 -0.36 -35.28
N ASP A 140 -1.39 -0.82 -36.02
CA ASP A 140 -1.18 -0.51 -37.45
C ASP A 140 -2.31 -1.19 -38.23
N GLU A 141 -3.47 -0.50 -38.33
CA GLU A 141 -4.70 -1.08 -38.88
C GLU A 141 -4.65 -1.24 -40.41
N ASP A 142 -4.04 -0.31 -41.08
CA ASP A 142 -3.90 -0.34 -42.56
C ASP A 142 -2.63 -1.08 -43.00
N GLY A 143 -1.75 -1.45 -42.05
CA GLY A 143 -0.52 -2.19 -42.30
C GLY A 143 0.51 -1.41 -43.12
N ASN A 144 0.49 -0.09 -43.03
CA ASN A 144 1.42 0.79 -43.78
C ASN A 144 2.82 0.87 -43.11
N GLY A 145 2.97 0.37 -41.87
CA GLY A 145 4.22 0.29 -41.13
C GLY A 145 4.54 1.53 -40.30
N VAL A 146 3.58 2.43 -40.17
CA VAL A 146 3.61 3.57 -39.21
C VAL A 146 2.29 3.66 -38.50
N LEU A 147 2.29 4.22 -37.29
CA LEU A 147 1.05 4.53 -36.56
C LEU A 147 0.70 6.00 -36.83
N ASP A 148 -0.40 6.21 -37.50
CA ASP A 148 -0.92 7.54 -37.74
C ASP A 148 -1.60 8.15 -36.51
N LYS A 149 -2.12 9.37 -36.64
CA LYS A 149 -2.79 10.06 -35.53
C LYS A 149 -4.03 9.32 -35.04
N GLN A 150 -4.79 8.68 -35.92
CA GLN A 150 -6.02 7.97 -35.56
C GLN A 150 -5.70 6.68 -34.79
N GLU A 151 -4.65 5.98 -35.18
CA GLU A 151 -4.14 4.78 -34.57
C GLU A 151 -3.47 5.08 -33.20
N THR A 152 -2.68 6.18 -33.14
CA THR A 152 -2.12 6.65 -31.86
C THR A 152 -3.20 7.14 -30.89
N ASP A 153 -4.25 7.82 -31.36
CA ASP A 153 -5.41 8.18 -30.55
C ASP A 153 -6.15 6.93 -30.03
N SER A 154 -6.23 5.87 -30.82
CA SER A 154 -6.78 4.57 -30.38
C SER A 154 -5.96 3.96 -29.25
N ILE A 155 -4.63 4.03 -29.31
CA ILE A 155 -3.74 3.60 -28.23
C ILE A 155 -3.98 4.45 -26.97
N VAL A 156 -4.04 5.78 -27.10
CA VAL A 156 -4.30 6.69 -25.98
C VAL A 156 -5.65 6.38 -25.33
N ASN A 157 -6.71 6.18 -26.11
CA ASN A 157 -8.03 5.81 -25.60
C ASN A 157 -7.97 4.48 -24.83
N GLN A 158 -7.23 3.49 -25.36
CA GLN A 158 -7.03 2.22 -24.67
C GLN A 158 -6.27 2.39 -23.37
N MET A 159 -5.22 3.22 -23.35
CA MET A 159 -4.48 3.53 -22.14
C MET A 159 -5.36 4.22 -21.09
N MET A 160 -6.26 5.11 -21.52
CA MET A 160 -7.26 5.75 -20.66
C MET A 160 -8.20 4.72 -20.05
N ASN A 161 -8.75 3.81 -20.86
CA ASN A 161 -9.65 2.74 -20.38
C ASN A 161 -8.94 1.83 -19.35
N VAL A 162 -7.68 1.46 -19.63
CA VAL A 162 -6.87 0.65 -18.69
C VAL A 162 -6.58 1.43 -17.40
N ALA A 163 -6.26 2.72 -17.48
CA ALA A 163 -6.00 3.56 -16.32
C ALA A 163 -7.26 3.76 -15.46
N GLU A 164 -8.41 4.02 -16.08
CA GLU A 164 -9.71 4.09 -15.41
C GLU A 164 -10.06 2.76 -14.74
N TYR A 165 -9.85 1.67 -15.43
CA TYR A 165 -9.99 0.31 -14.92
C TYR A 165 -9.08 0.03 -13.73
N LEU A 166 -7.85 0.57 -13.72
CA LEU A 166 -6.92 0.48 -12.58
C LEU A 166 -7.28 1.45 -11.44
N GLY A 167 -8.36 2.23 -11.58
CA GLY A 167 -8.82 3.19 -10.58
C GLY A 167 -7.93 4.43 -10.45
N TRP A 168 -7.23 4.80 -11.53
CA TRP A 168 -6.46 6.04 -11.57
C TRP A 168 -7.38 7.22 -11.84
N ASP A 169 -7.00 8.40 -11.37
CA ASP A 169 -7.67 9.64 -11.78
C ASP A 169 -7.29 9.95 -13.23
N VAL A 170 -8.28 9.78 -14.12
CA VAL A 170 -8.09 9.95 -15.57
C VAL A 170 -8.37 11.38 -16.03
N SER A 171 -8.83 12.26 -15.16
CA SER A 171 -9.24 13.63 -15.51
C SER A 171 -8.12 14.44 -16.17
N GLU A 172 -6.88 14.26 -15.73
CA GLU A 172 -5.69 14.93 -16.28
C GLU A 172 -4.74 13.99 -17.04
N LEU A 173 -5.09 12.71 -17.16
CA LEU A 173 -4.21 11.71 -17.76
C LEU A 173 -4.12 11.83 -19.29
N ARG A 174 -5.20 12.13 -19.98
CA ARG A 174 -5.23 12.23 -21.43
C ARG A 174 -4.19 13.22 -21.99
N PRO A 175 -4.08 14.47 -21.52
CA PRO A 175 -3.04 15.40 -21.99
C PRO A 175 -1.61 14.88 -21.79
N ILE A 176 -1.38 14.13 -20.70
CA ILE A 176 -0.08 13.51 -20.38
C ILE A 176 0.24 12.40 -21.38
N LEU A 177 -0.74 11.55 -21.71
CA LEU A 177 -0.57 10.45 -22.67
C LEU A 177 -0.40 10.99 -24.10
N GLU A 178 -1.14 12.03 -24.48
CA GLU A 178 -0.98 12.70 -25.77
C GLU A 178 0.40 13.38 -25.90
N ALA A 179 0.89 14.03 -24.84
CA ALA A 179 2.23 14.58 -24.80
C ALA A 179 3.29 13.48 -24.90
N MET A 180 3.09 12.36 -24.23
CA MET A 180 3.96 11.18 -24.28
C MET A 180 4.02 10.58 -25.70
N MET A 181 2.88 10.45 -26.39
CA MET A 181 2.85 9.96 -27.77
C MET A 181 3.58 10.92 -28.72
N LYS A 182 3.48 12.23 -28.44
CA LYS A 182 4.22 13.24 -29.18
C LYS A 182 5.74 13.22 -28.94
N ASP A 183 6.17 12.82 -27.74
CA ASP A 183 7.59 12.59 -27.41
C ASP A 183 8.15 11.30 -28.06
N ILE A 184 7.28 10.35 -28.39
CA ILE A 184 7.62 9.11 -29.12
C ILE A 184 7.83 9.38 -30.62
N ASP A 185 7.04 10.24 -31.23
CA ASP A 185 7.23 10.79 -32.56
C ASP A 185 8.44 11.73 -32.55
N TYR A 186 9.61 11.16 -32.84
CA TYR A 186 10.90 11.82 -32.61
C TYR A 186 11.27 12.83 -33.67
N ASP A 187 10.80 12.62 -34.92
CA ASP A 187 11.04 13.51 -36.04
C ASP A 187 9.90 14.49 -36.29
N ASN A 188 8.81 14.38 -35.48
CA ASN A 188 7.61 15.22 -35.57
C ASN A 188 6.95 15.25 -36.95
N ASP A 189 6.95 14.13 -37.64
CA ASP A 189 6.27 13.99 -38.92
C ASP A 189 4.77 13.70 -38.81
N GLY A 190 4.29 13.44 -37.55
CA GLY A 190 2.90 13.18 -37.20
C GLY A 190 2.52 11.70 -37.28
N ALA A 191 3.46 10.81 -37.55
CA ALA A 191 3.29 9.36 -37.54
C ALA A 191 4.39 8.70 -36.67
N VAL A 192 4.12 7.57 -36.06
CA VAL A 192 5.11 6.87 -35.25
C VAL A 192 5.57 5.61 -35.95
N THR A 193 6.85 5.55 -36.29
CA THR A 193 7.46 4.34 -36.88
C THR A 193 7.67 3.25 -35.84
N LEU A 194 7.84 1.98 -36.25
CA LEU A 194 8.16 0.87 -35.36
C LEU A 194 9.43 1.11 -34.56
N SER A 195 10.43 1.80 -35.10
CA SER A 195 11.69 2.13 -34.44
C SER A 195 11.48 3.15 -33.31
N GLU A 196 10.68 4.19 -33.55
CA GLU A 196 10.30 5.20 -32.55
C GLU A 196 9.44 4.60 -31.44
N TRP A 197 8.44 3.81 -31.83
CA TRP A 197 7.60 3.08 -30.88
C TRP A 197 8.40 2.20 -29.94
N LYS A 198 9.32 1.36 -30.44
CA LYS A 198 10.20 0.52 -29.62
C LYS A 198 11.09 1.37 -28.69
N ARG A 199 11.72 2.41 -29.23
CA ARG A 199 12.61 3.29 -28.48
C ARG A 199 11.86 4.05 -27.39
N GLY A 200 10.74 4.66 -27.74
CA GLY A 200 9.89 5.39 -26.80
C GLY A 200 9.26 4.47 -25.75
N GLY A 201 8.71 3.33 -26.17
CA GLY A 201 8.08 2.37 -25.30
C GLY A 201 9.01 1.79 -24.24
N LEU A 202 10.27 1.48 -24.59
CA LEU A 202 11.26 0.97 -23.64
C LEU A 202 11.70 2.00 -22.59
N THR A 203 11.60 3.28 -22.89
CA THR A 203 11.99 4.38 -21.99
C THR A 203 10.84 4.95 -21.17
N THR A 204 9.61 4.65 -21.56
CA THR A 204 8.38 5.26 -21.00
C THR A 204 7.71 4.32 -20.01
N ALA A 205 8.00 4.50 -18.72
CA ALA A 205 7.45 3.66 -17.66
C ALA A 205 5.91 3.54 -17.67
N PRO A 206 5.10 4.61 -17.88
CA PRO A 206 3.65 4.48 -17.97
C PRO A 206 3.19 3.53 -19.10
N LEU A 207 3.82 3.58 -20.27
CA LEU A 207 3.50 2.69 -21.38
C LEU A 207 3.81 1.22 -21.03
N LEU A 208 4.98 0.96 -20.43
CA LEU A 208 5.35 -0.38 -19.99
C LEU A 208 4.37 -0.95 -18.97
N VAL A 209 3.93 -0.13 -18.01
CA VAL A 209 2.92 -0.53 -17.00
C VAL A 209 1.58 -0.84 -17.65
N LEU A 210 1.11 0.02 -18.53
CA LEU A 210 -0.19 -0.13 -19.22
C LEU A 210 -0.20 -1.32 -20.20
N LEU A 211 0.95 -1.66 -20.76
CA LEU A 211 1.13 -2.85 -21.59
C LEU A 211 1.39 -4.14 -20.76
N GLY A 212 1.29 -4.07 -19.43
CA GLY A 212 1.59 -5.19 -18.55
C GLY A 212 3.04 -5.64 -18.56
N LEU A 213 3.97 -4.81 -19.11
CA LEU A 213 5.38 -5.14 -19.25
C LEU A 213 6.19 -4.79 -17.98
N ASP A 214 5.71 -3.85 -17.18
CA ASP A 214 6.27 -3.51 -15.88
C ASP A 214 5.41 -4.08 -14.76
N SER A 215 5.24 -5.39 -14.74
CA SER A 215 4.82 -6.03 -13.51
C SER A 215 5.97 -5.88 -12.52
N ASN A 216 5.83 -4.98 -11.53
CA ASN A 216 6.72 -4.88 -10.38
C ASN A 216 6.77 -6.18 -9.54
N VAL A 217 6.13 -7.20 -10.00
CA VAL A 217 6.23 -8.58 -9.54
C VAL A 217 7.30 -9.22 -10.42
N LYS A 218 8.55 -9.12 -9.99
CA LYS A 218 9.62 -10.00 -10.47
C LYS A 218 9.07 -11.43 -10.43
N ASP A 219 9.35 -12.20 -11.50
CA ASP A 219 8.89 -13.58 -11.62
C ASP A 219 8.96 -14.29 -10.28
N ASP A 220 7.81 -14.82 -9.84
CA ASP A 220 7.71 -15.53 -8.58
C ASP A 220 8.73 -16.67 -8.59
N GLY A 221 9.53 -16.76 -7.55
CA GLY A 221 10.65 -17.69 -7.48
C GLY A 221 12.02 -17.11 -7.88
N THR A 222 12.09 -15.89 -8.43
CA THR A 222 13.38 -15.23 -8.69
C THR A 222 13.92 -14.52 -7.44
N HIS A 223 15.26 -14.42 -7.34
CA HIS A 223 15.89 -13.77 -6.21
C HIS A 223 15.97 -12.25 -6.39
N SER A 224 15.56 -11.51 -5.36
CA SER A 224 15.77 -10.05 -5.28
C SER A 224 17.10 -9.74 -4.60
N TRP A 225 18.14 -9.52 -5.39
CA TRP A 225 19.50 -9.35 -4.91
C TRP A 225 19.78 -7.97 -4.32
N ARG A 226 20.58 -7.96 -3.25
CA ARG A 226 21.11 -6.74 -2.66
C ARG A 226 22.51 -6.98 -2.13
N LEU A 227 23.40 -6.00 -2.32
CA LEU A 227 24.72 -5.98 -1.70
C LEU A 227 24.58 -5.93 -0.17
N LYS A 228 25.28 -6.81 0.53
CA LYS A 228 25.28 -6.91 1.99
C LYS A 228 26.70 -7.14 2.50
N HIS A 229 27.04 -6.41 3.56
CA HIS A 229 28.26 -6.64 4.35
C HIS A 229 27.96 -7.59 5.51
N PHE A 230 28.85 -8.53 5.76
CA PHE A 230 28.71 -9.54 6.80
C PHE A 230 29.74 -9.32 7.91
N ASN A 231 29.27 -9.16 9.15
CA ASN A 231 30.14 -9.02 10.32
C ASN A 231 30.83 -10.34 10.72
N LYS A 232 30.29 -11.46 10.27
CA LYS A 232 30.83 -12.82 10.49
C LYS A 232 31.12 -13.46 9.15
N PRO A 233 32.04 -14.47 9.11
CA PRO A 233 32.24 -15.26 7.89
C PRO A 233 30.91 -15.78 7.35
N ALA A 234 30.65 -15.53 6.07
CA ALA A 234 29.47 -16.02 5.36
C ALA A 234 29.94 -16.82 4.12
N TYR A 235 29.11 -17.77 3.71
CA TYR A 235 29.39 -18.68 2.60
C TYR A 235 28.42 -18.41 1.45
N CYS A 236 28.93 -18.52 0.24
CA CYS A 236 28.11 -18.49 -0.96
C CYS A 236 27.27 -19.78 -1.02
N ASN A 237 25.95 -19.64 -1.10
CA ASN A 237 25.04 -20.79 -1.18
C ASN A 237 25.15 -21.57 -2.52
N LEU A 238 25.74 -20.96 -3.56
CA LEU A 238 25.93 -21.62 -4.85
C LEU A 238 27.24 -22.40 -4.91
N CYS A 239 28.39 -21.75 -4.70
CA CYS A 239 29.71 -22.36 -4.85
C CYS A 239 30.30 -22.88 -3.54
N LEU A 240 29.59 -22.70 -2.42
CA LEU A 240 29.89 -23.18 -1.07
C LEU A 240 31.23 -22.64 -0.48
N THR A 241 31.86 -21.68 -1.15
CA THR A 241 33.10 -21.06 -0.65
C THR A 241 32.79 -19.80 0.16
N VAL A 242 33.76 -19.40 0.99
CA VAL A 242 33.65 -18.23 1.87
C VAL A 242 33.59 -16.93 1.05
N LEU A 243 32.77 -16.01 1.45
CA LEU A 243 32.75 -14.63 0.93
C LEU A 243 34.02 -13.93 1.44
N VAL A 244 34.95 -13.67 0.54
CA VAL A 244 36.24 -13.03 0.81
C VAL A 244 36.27 -11.62 0.22
N GLY A 245 37.15 -10.78 0.78
CA GLY A 245 37.40 -9.42 0.30
C GLY A 245 37.32 -8.37 1.40
N LEU A 246 37.70 -7.14 1.07
CA LEU A 246 37.56 -5.97 1.95
C LEU A 246 36.08 -5.78 2.25
N GLY A 247 35.70 -5.96 3.54
CA GLY A 247 34.33 -5.81 4.00
C GLY A 247 33.45 -7.06 3.89
N LYS A 248 33.93 -8.23 3.51
CA LYS A 248 33.16 -9.51 3.46
C LYS A 248 31.79 -9.31 2.85
N GLN A 249 31.74 -8.77 1.64
CA GLN A 249 30.48 -8.43 0.96
C GLN A 249 30.06 -9.50 -0.03
N GLY A 250 28.75 -9.58 -0.24
CA GLY A 250 28.13 -10.46 -1.21
C GLY A 250 26.69 -10.05 -1.46
N LEU A 251 26.07 -10.64 -2.46
CA LEU A 251 24.67 -10.44 -2.75
C LEU A 251 23.81 -11.35 -1.85
N CYS A 252 22.79 -10.76 -1.23
CA CYS A 252 21.84 -11.47 -0.38
C CYS A 252 20.43 -11.19 -0.88
N CYS A 253 19.65 -12.24 -1.10
CA CYS A 253 18.25 -12.09 -1.48
C CYS A 253 17.46 -11.46 -0.32
N THR A 254 16.64 -10.46 -0.63
CA THR A 254 15.81 -9.77 0.35
C THR A 254 14.65 -10.64 0.86
N PHE A 255 14.19 -11.60 0.06
CA PHE A 255 13.03 -12.43 0.36
C PHE A 255 13.38 -13.72 1.11
N CYS A 256 14.40 -14.47 0.65
CA CYS A 256 14.75 -15.76 1.24
C CYS A 256 16.08 -15.78 2.00
N ARG A 257 16.89 -14.72 1.87
CA ARG A 257 18.27 -14.61 2.42
C ARG A 257 19.28 -15.57 1.81
N TYR A 258 19.01 -16.14 0.66
CA TYR A 258 20.05 -16.82 -0.11
C TYR A 258 21.21 -15.87 -0.39
N VAL A 259 22.44 -16.31 -0.21
CA VAL A 259 23.66 -15.48 -0.26
C VAL A 259 24.59 -15.98 -1.34
N VAL A 260 25.09 -15.09 -2.20
CA VAL A 260 26.01 -15.45 -3.28
C VAL A 260 27.12 -14.42 -3.45
N HIS A 261 28.23 -14.81 -4.08
CA HIS A 261 29.18 -13.85 -4.64
C HIS A 261 28.48 -13.10 -5.80
N GLU A 262 28.93 -11.91 -6.09
CA GLU A 262 28.41 -11.12 -7.21
C GLU A 262 28.50 -11.89 -8.54
N ARG A 263 29.65 -12.52 -8.82
CA ARG A 263 29.87 -13.39 -9.98
C ARG A 263 29.00 -14.66 -10.02
N CYS A 264 28.43 -15.05 -8.89
CA CYS A 264 27.58 -16.24 -8.79
C CYS A 264 26.10 -15.91 -8.96
N ALA A 265 25.70 -14.65 -8.92
CA ALA A 265 24.29 -14.24 -8.93
C ALA A 265 23.55 -14.67 -10.20
N ASN A 266 24.17 -14.49 -11.37
CA ASN A 266 23.57 -14.84 -12.66
C ASN A 266 23.41 -16.35 -12.89
N ARG A 267 24.14 -17.17 -12.09
CA ARG A 267 24.06 -18.64 -12.14
C ARG A 267 23.26 -19.23 -10.98
N ALA A 268 22.75 -18.38 -10.09
CA ALA A 268 21.92 -18.83 -8.98
C ALA A 268 20.60 -19.40 -9.52
N PRO A 269 20.17 -20.60 -9.09
CA PRO A 269 18.94 -21.19 -9.56
C PRO A 269 17.73 -20.32 -9.12
N PRO A 270 16.67 -20.23 -9.93
CA PRO A 270 15.45 -19.51 -9.60
C PRO A 270 14.62 -20.33 -8.59
N ASN A 271 15.11 -20.48 -7.38
CA ASN A 271 14.49 -21.24 -6.30
C ASN A 271 14.16 -20.36 -5.09
N CYS A 272 13.80 -19.10 -5.34
CA CYS A 272 13.29 -18.22 -4.30
C CYS A 272 11.88 -18.62 -3.87
N ILE A 273 11.36 -17.96 -2.84
CA ILE A 273 10.00 -18.21 -2.35
C ILE A 273 8.97 -17.94 -3.44
N SER A 274 7.95 -18.78 -3.49
CA SER A 274 6.68 -18.46 -4.14
C SER A 274 5.86 -17.57 -3.22
N THR A 275 5.24 -16.52 -3.74
CA THR A 275 4.43 -15.57 -2.98
C THR A 275 2.92 -15.80 -3.15
N TYR A 276 2.53 -16.61 -4.14
CA TYR A 276 1.17 -16.99 -4.46
C TYR A 276 1.11 -18.42 -5.04
N ALA A 277 -0.06 -19.00 -5.16
CA ALA A 277 -0.29 -20.26 -5.85
C ALA A 277 -0.73 -20.01 -7.29
N LYS A 278 -0.06 -20.64 -8.27
CA LYS A 278 -0.41 -20.52 -9.70
C LYS A 278 -1.75 -21.16 -10.05
N ALA A 279 -2.17 -22.18 -9.29
CA ALA A 279 -3.44 -22.84 -9.46
C ALA A 279 -4.15 -23.00 -8.12
N ARG A 280 -5.49 -22.90 -8.12
CA ARG A 280 -6.30 -23.10 -6.91
C ARG A 280 -6.46 -24.61 -6.66
N LYS A 281 -5.65 -25.18 -5.77
CA LYS A 281 -5.83 -26.55 -5.28
C LYS A 281 -6.35 -26.52 -3.85
N PRO A 282 -7.56 -27.06 -3.57
CA PRO A 282 -8.19 -26.96 -2.25
C PRO A 282 -7.39 -27.62 -1.12
N ASP A 283 -6.55 -28.61 -1.41
CA ASP A 283 -5.83 -29.43 -0.44
C ASP A 283 -4.30 -29.20 -0.43
N THR A 284 -3.85 -28.03 -0.86
CA THR A 284 -2.41 -27.74 -0.91
C THR A 284 -1.86 -27.47 0.49
N ILE A 285 -0.93 -28.30 0.94
CA ILE A 285 -0.23 -28.14 2.20
C ILE A 285 0.90 -27.11 2.02
N MET A 286 1.04 -26.20 2.99
CA MET A 286 2.14 -25.25 3.01
C MET A 286 3.45 -25.97 3.32
N LEU A 287 4.40 -25.96 2.38
CA LEU A 287 5.71 -26.59 2.55
C LEU A 287 6.75 -25.64 3.12
N HIS A 288 7.78 -26.21 3.76
CA HIS A 288 8.94 -25.44 4.18
C HIS A 288 9.76 -24.97 2.97
N HIS A 289 10.19 -23.70 3.00
CA HIS A 289 11.20 -23.19 2.08
C HIS A 289 12.55 -23.13 2.81
N TRP A 290 13.39 -24.13 2.57
CA TRP A 290 14.69 -24.25 3.23
C TRP A 290 15.78 -23.53 2.47
N VAL A 291 16.55 -22.71 3.18
CA VAL A 291 17.79 -22.11 2.70
C VAL A 291 18.94 -22.70 3.51
N GLU A 292 19.88 -23.33 2.83
CA GLU A 292 21.01 -24.01 3.43
C GLU A 292 22.17 -23.03 3.74
N GLY A 293 22.83 -23.24 4.85
CA GLY A 293 24.02 -22.50 5.25
C GLY A 293 23.75 -21.17 5.95
N ASN A 294 24.83 -20.52 6.36
CA ASN A 294 24.81 -19.22 7.07
C ASN A 294 23.92 -19.21 8.34
N CYS A 295 23.70 -20.37 8.94
CA CYS A 295 22.87 -20.54 10.13
C CYS A 295 23.71 -20.43 11.40
N ALA A 296 23.13 -19.86 12.45
CA ALA A 296 23.75 -19.75 13.76
C ALA A 296 22.74 -20.04 14.87
N GLY A 297 23.19 -20.54 16.01
CA GLY A 297 22.35 -20.79 17.15
C GLY A 297 22.16 -22.27 17.46
N LYS A 298 21.02 -22.63 18.09
CA LYS A 298 20.67 -24.00 18.44
C LYS A 298 19.67 -24.56 17.41
N CYS A 299 19.85 -25.83 17.07
CA CYS A 299 18.90 -26.57 16.25
C CYS A 299 17.55 -26.69 16.98
N ASP A 300 16.47 -26.28 16.32
CA ASP A 300 15.12 -26.33 16.93
C ASP A 300 14.66 -27.76 17.20
N ARG A 301 15.17 -28.74 16.45
CA ARG A 301 14.84 -30.16 16.67
C ARG A 301 15.64 -30.78 17.83
N CYS A 302 16.96 -30.83 17.73
CA CYS A 302 17.82 -31.54 18.69
C CYS A 302 18.40 -30.65 19.80
N LYS A 303 18.15 -29.33 19.78
CA LYS A 303 18.61 -28.31 20.74
C LYS A 303 20.14 -28.16 20.84
N LYS A 304 20.93 -28.92 20.07
CA LYS A 304 22.39 -28.78 19.99
C LYS A 304 22.79 -27.58 19.15
N SER A 305 23.98 -27.03 19.41
CA SER A 305 24.52 -25.88 18.66
C SER A 305 24.79 -26.23 17.21
N ILE A 306 24.40 -25.33 16.30
CA ILE A 306 24.76 -25.41 14.87
C ILE A 306 26.11 -24.73 14.70
N LYS A 307 27.10 -25.43 14.07
CA LYS A 307 28.40 -24.86 13.81
C LYS A 307 28.28 -23.72 12.78
N THR A 308 28.92 -22.60 13.09
CA THR A 308 28.94 -21.42 12.19
C THR A 308 29.92 -21.58 11.02
N TYR A 309 30.76 -22.60 11.05
CA TYR A 309 31.69 -22.90 9.98
C TYR A 309 31.08 -23.93 9.02
N GLY A 310 31.05 -23.59 7.74
CA GLY A 310 30.50 -24.47 6.70
C GLY A 310 28.98 -24.43 6.63
N ILE A 311 28.46 -25.31 5.80
CA ILE A 311 27.02 -25.41 5.49
C ILE A 311 26.43 -26.58 6.28
N THR A 312 26.20 -26.37 7.56
CA THR A 312 25.79 -27.43 8.50
C THR A 312 24.34 -27.31 8.98
N GLY A 313 23.62 -26.31 8.55
CA GLY A 313 22.25 -26.05 8.97
C GLY A 313 21.40 -25.46 7.87
N LEU A 314 20.10 -25.67 7.99
CA LEU A 314 19.06 -25.10 7.14
C LEU A 314 18.17 -24.17 7.95
N HIS A 315 17.69 -23.14 7.30
CA HIS A 315 16.76 -22.17 7.85
C HIS A 315 15.52 -22.10 6.98
N CYS A 316 14.35 -22.31 7.59
CA CYS A 316 13.10 -22.12 6.86
C CYS A 316 12.73 -20.64 6.80
N ARG A 317 12.52 -20.12 5.60
CA ARG A 317 12.13 -18.74 5.36
C ARG A 317 10.77 -18.40 5.98
N TRP A 318 9.81 -19.33 5.98
CA TRP A 318 8.45 -19.06 6.43
C TRP A 318 8.30 -19.15 7.94
N CYS A 319 8.64 -20.28 8.55
CA CYS A 319 8.48 -20.46 9.99
C CYS A 319 9.69 -20.00 10.84
N GLN A 320 10.76 -19.54 10.20
CA GLN A 320 12.00 -19.07 10.85
C GLN A 320 12.73 -20.15 11.66
N MET A 321 12.33 -21.42 11.54
CA MET A 321 12.99 -22.55 12.19
C MET A 321 14.39 -22.77 11.62
N THR A 322 15.35 -23.07 12.48
CA THR A 322 16.73 -23.39 12.08
C THR A 322 17.11 -24.76 12.58
N VAL A 323 17.60 -25.63 11.72
CA VAL A 323 17.92 -27.03 12.04
C VAL A 323 19.23 -27.49 11.38
N HIS A 324 19.84 -28.57 11.90
CA HIS A 324 20.93 -29.22 11.20
C HIS A 324 20.45 -29.91 9.93
N ASN A 325 21.28 -30.01 8.90
CA ASN A 325 20.99 -30.72 7.66
C ASN A 325 20.43 -32.13 7.94
N LYS A 326 21.07 -32.86 8.85
CA LYS A 326 20.66 -34.24 9.25
C LYS A 326 19.37 -34.32 10.08
N CYS A 327 18.85 -33.20 10.58
CA CYS A 327 17.63 -33.17 11.37
C CYS A 327 16.37 -32.86 10.54
N VAL A 328 16.51 -32.42 9.29
CA VAL A 328 15.40 -32.04 8.41
C VAL A 328 14.49 -33.22 8.10
N SER A 329 15.07 -34.39 7.78
CA SER A 329 14.30 -35.61 7.47
C SER A 329 13.38 -36.09 8.60
N GLN A 330 13.62 -35.62 9.83
CA GLN A 330 12.81 -35.97 11.02
C GLN A 330 11.72 -34.93 11.32
N LEU A 331 11.55 -33.91 10.48
CA LEU A 331 10.52 -32.89 10.63
C LEU A 331 9.30 -33.26 9.79
N LYS A 332 8.15 -32.69 10.19
CA LYS A 332 6.97 -32.73 9.33
C LYS A 332 7.23 -31.91 8.06
N THR A 333 6.73 -32.35 6.94
CA THR A 333 6.83 -31.65 5.66
C THR A 333 6.04 -30.34 5.64
N GLU A 334 4.95 -30.30 6.41
CA GLU A 334 4.09 -29.12 6.55
C GLU A 334 4.75 -28.01 7.36
N CYS A 335 4.75 -26.80 6.83
CA CYS A 335 5.25 -25.59 7.47
C CYS A 335 4.14 -24.91 8.27
N THR A 336 4.33 -24.78 9.57
CA THR A 336 3.36 -24.12 10.48
C THR A 336 3.40 -22.60 10.44
N LEU A 337 4.22 -21.98 9.61
CA LEU A 337 4.49 -20.52 9.55
C LEU A 337 5.07 -19.92 10.85
N GLY A 338 5.32 -20.74 11.87
CA GLY A 338 6.01 -20.35 13.10
C GLY A 338 5.29 -19.28 13.92
N PRO A 339 6.06 -18.43 14.64
CA PRO A 339 5.50 -17.46 15.57
C PRO A 339 4.72 -16.32 14.92
N ASN A 340 4.82 -16.14 13.61
CA ASN A 340 4.14 -15.06 12.86
C ASN A 340 2.93 -15.59 12.07
N ARG A 341 2.50 -16.84 12.30
CA ARG A 341 1.39 -17.47 11.57
C ARG A 341 0.15 -16.59 11.48
N ASP A 342 -0.24 -15.96 12.58
CA ASP A 342 -1.46 -15.14 12.65
C ASP A 342 -1.42 -13.90 11.75
N HIS A 343 -0.22 -13.49 11.34
CA HIS A 343 0.01 -12.29 10.52
C HIS A 343 0.30 -12.60 9.06
N ILE A 344 0.72 -13.83 8.73
CA ILE A 344 1.16 -14.21 7.39
C ILE A 344 -0.01 -14.70 6.57
N ILE A 345 -0.15 -14.18 5.36
CA ILE A 345 -0.97 -14.82 4.32
C ILE A 345 -0.09 -15.86 3.63
N PRO A 346 -0.40 -17.17 3.79
CA PRO A 346 0.35 -18.20 3.10
C PRO A 346 0.24 -18.04 1.58
N PRO A 347 1.29 -18.31 0.80
CA PRO A 347 1.21 -18.27 -0.67
C PRO A 347 0.06 -19.09 -1.25
N ILE A 348 -0.24 -20.23 -0.66
CA ILE A 348 -1.35 -21.12 -1.08
C ILE A 348 -2.75 -20.48 -0.96
N CYS A 349 -2.87 -19.39 -0.18
CA CYS A 349 -4.13 -18.65 -0.02
C CYS A 349 -4.23 -17.43 -0.95
N ILE A 350 -3.18 -17.10 -1.69
CA ILE A 350 -3.19 -16.04 -2.70
C ILE A 350 -3.25 -16.70 -4.06
N CYS A 351 -4.24 -16.36 -4.86
CA CYS A 351 -4.34 -16.85 -6.24
C CYS A 351 -4.69 -15.70 -7.19
N PRO A 352 -4.35 -15.84 -8.49
CA PRO A 352 -4.79 -14.88 -9.50
C PRO A 352 -6.32 -14.80 -9.53
N ALA A 353 -6.86 -13.58 -9.54
CA ALA A 353 -8.31 -13.34 -9.51
C ALA A 353 -9.02 -13.95 -10.73
N VAL A 354 -8.34 -13.99 -11.87
CA VAL A 354 -8.80 -14.56 -13.13
C VAL A 354 -9.11 -16.08 -13.05
N LEU A 355 -8.57 -16.78 -12.03
CA LEU A 355 -8.78 -18.22 -11.83
C LEU A 355 -10.01 -18.55 -10.96
N GLU A 356 -10.83 -17.57 -10.62
CA GLU A 356 -12.03 -17.82 -9.82
C GLU A 356 -13.20 -18.24 -10.71
N ARG A 357 -13.81 -19.39 -10.39
CA ARG A 357 -15.06 -19.81 -11.04
C ARG A 357 -16.20 -18.86 -10.64
N PRO A 358 -17.00 -18.36 -11.61
CA PRO A 358 -18.22 -17.67 -11.27
C PRO A 358 -19.10 -18.56 -10.39
N LYS A 359 -19.48 -18.09 -9.21
CA LYS A 359 -20.46 -18.78 -8.38
C LYS A 359 -21.81 -18.71 -9.09
N VAL A 360 -22.20 -19.77 -9.79
CA VAL A 360 -23.56 -19.90 -10.34
C VAL A 360 -24.54 -19.94 -9.16
N PRO A 361 -25.49 -19.01 -9.05
CA PRO A 361 -26.49 -19.05 -8.01
C PRO A 361 -27.37 -20.30 -8.22
N ARG A 362 -27.42 -21.19 -7.24
CA ARG A 362 -28.22 -22.42 -7.25
C ARG A 362 -29.69 -22.18 -6.96
N ASN A 363 -30.29 -21.07 -7.34
CA ASN A 363 -31.74 -20.88 -7.26
C ASN A 363 -32.20 -20.00 -8.42
N GLY A 364 -33.07 -20.57 -9.25
CA GLY A 364 -33.69 -19.94 -10.40
C GLY A 364 -34.73 -18.90 -10.01
N ASN A 365 -34.31 -17.73 -9.58
CA ASN A 365 -35.09 -16.53 -9.61
C ASN A 365 -34.23 -15.47 -10.28
N GLU A 366 -34.63 -15.08 -11.48
CA GLU A 366 -34.09 -13.93 -12.21
C GLU A 366 -34.32 -12.66 -11.38
N VAL A 367 -33.34 -12.27 -10.60
CA VAL A 367 -33.25 -10.91 -10.08
C VAL A 367 -32.60 -10.10 -11.18
N LYS A 368 -33.39 -9.21 -11.78
CA LYS A 368 -32.91 -8.15 -12.69
C LYS A 368 -31.72 -7.49 -12.04
N LYS A 369 -30.54 -7.62 -12.66
CA LYS A 369 -29.36 -6.80 -12.37
C LYS A 369 -29.76 -5.36 -12.70
N GLU A 370 -30.04 -4.56 -11.70
CA GLU A 370 -29.89 -3.13 -11.82
C GLU A 370 -28.40 -2.86 -12.06
N ASP A 371 -28.13 -2.18 -13.15
CA ASP A 371 -26.80 -1.68 -13.53
C ASP A 371 -26.26 -0.75 -12.43
N SER A 372 -25.64 -1.30 -11.41
CA SER A 372 -24.65 -0.59 -10.65
C SER A 372 -23.31 -0.88 -11.33
N CYS A 373 -22.93 -0.02 -12.27
CA CYS A 373 -21.57 0.14 -12.73
C CYS A 373 -20.71 0.60 -11.54
N VAL A 374 -20.36 -0.35 -10.68
CA VAL A 374 -19.25 -0.17 -9.74
C VAL A 374 -18.01 -0.52 -10.52
N GLU A 375 -17.28 0.50 -10.93
CA GLU A 375 -15.94 0.43 -11.49
C GLU A 375 -15.05 -0.46 -10.62
N GLY A 376 -14.97 -1.74 -10.99
CA GLY A 376 -14.16 -2.73 -10.31
C GLY A 376 -12.77 -2.74 -10.91
N SER A 377 -11.80 -2.07 -10.28
CA SER A 377 -10.39 -2.38 -10.47
C SER A 377 -10.20 -3.89 -10.42
N MET A 378 -9.83 -4.52 -11.54
CA MET A 378 -9.50 -5.94 -11.57
C MET A 378 -8.28 -6.19 -10.69
N GLN A 379 -8.48 -6.77 -9.53
CA GLN A 379 -7.38 -7.22 -8.70
C GLN A 379 -6.67 -8.35 -9.42
N SER A 380 -5.41 -8.16 -9.73
CA SER A 380 -4.57 -9.22 -10.30
C SER A 380 -4.52 -10.46 -9.42
N PHE A 381 -4.80 -10.31 -8.12
CA PHE A 381 -4.77 -11.37 -7.11
C PHE A 381 -5.89 -11.22 -6.10
N GLN A 382 -6.36 -12.35 -5.59
CA GLN A 382 -7.31 -12.43 -4.49
C GLN A 382 -6.77 -13.29 -3.35
N ILE A 383 -7.29 -13.08 -2.16
CA ILE A 383 -6.93 -13.82 -0.96
C ILE A 383 -8.08 -14.75 -0.58
N ASN A 384 -7.82 -16.06 -0.53
CA ASN A 384 -8.77 -17.01 0.04
C ASN A 384 -8.77 -16.85 1.57
N PRO A 385 -9.94 -16.73 2.22
CA PRO A 385 -10.03 -16.52 3.66
C PRO A 385 -9.32 -17.62 4.46
N ILE A 386 -8.56 -17.18 5.47
CA ILE A 386 -7.85 -18.07 6.39
C ILE A 386 -8.57 -17.99 7.73
N GLN A 387 -9.07 -19.14 8.20
CA GLN A 387 -9.79 -19.18 9.47
C GLN A 387 -8.85 -18.99 10.67
N ASN A 388 -9.34 -18.31 11.69
CA ASN A 388 -8.65 -18.10 12.97
C ASN A 388 -7.27 -17.42 12.85
N THR A 389 -7.12 -16.48 11.92
CA THR A 389 -5.92 -15.66 11.77
C THR A 389 -6.31 -14.19 11.57
N HIS A 390 -5.37 -13.28 11.87
CA HIS A 390 -5.51 -11.84 11.62
C HIS A 390 -4.38 -11.40 10.69
N PRO A 391 -4.50 -11.65 9.37
CA PRO A 391 -3.49 -11.22 8.40
C PRO A 391 -3.13 -9.74 8.57
N LEU A 392 -1.85 -9.41 8.41
CA LEU A 392 -1.36 -8.05 8.62
C LEU A 392 -1.04 -7.37 7.30
N LEU A 393 -1.77 -6.32 6.97
CA LEU A 393 -1.46 -5.41 5.88
C LEU A 393 -0.49 -4.34 6.36
N ILE A 394 0.64 -4.16 5.68
CA ILE A 394 1.67 -3.21 6.10
C ILE A 394 1.84 -2.12 5.06
N PHE A 395 1.67 -0.89 5.48
CA PHE A 395 1.96 0.31 4.72
C PHE A 395 3.24 0.98 5.22
N ILE A 396 4.17 1.26 4.31
CA ILE A 396 5.46 1.84 4.68
C ILE A 396 5.74 3.08 3.85
N ASN A 397 5.99 4.19 4.53
CA ASN A 397 6.58 5.37 3.91
C ASN A 397 8.12 5.22 3.92
N PRO A 398 8.76 4.94 2.77
CA PRO A 398 10.20 4.68 2.69
C PRO A 398 11.05 5.90 3.06
N LYS A 399 10.53 7.11 2.85
CA LYS A 399 11.22 8.38 3.14
C LYS A 399 11.24 8.72 4.64
N SER A 400 10.33 8.15 5.43
CA SER A 400 10.21 8.44 6.86
C SER A 400 11.44 7.99 7.65
N GLY A 401 11.74 8.74 8.71
CA GLY A 401 12.82 8.42 9.68
C GLY A 401 14.23 8.42 9.08
N GLY A 402 14.54 9.31 8.13
CA GLY A 402 15.86 9.35 7.50
C GLY A 402 16.18 8.10 6.70
N LYS A 403 15.25 7.63 5.87
CA LYS A 403 15.32 6.41 5.05
C LYS A 403 15.27 5.09 5.85
N GLN A 404 14.89 5.10 7.11
CA GLN A 404 14.67 3.86 7.89
C GLN A 404 13.54 3.01 7.31
N GLY A 405 12.53 3.65 6.69
CA GLY A 405 11.39 2.97 6.08
C GLY A 405 11.79 1.89 5.07
N GLU A 406 12.75 2.14 4.20
CA GLU A 406 13.26 1.12 3.26
C GLU A 406 13.84 -0.12 3.96
N ARG A 407 14.60 0.09 5.05
CA ARG A 407 15.19 -1.01 5.80
C ARG A 407 14.13 -1.85 6.50
N ILE A 408 13.09 -1.19 7.03
CA ILE A 408 11.94 -1.81 7.68
C ILE A 408 11.13 -2.60 6.65
N MET A 409 10.87 -2.03 5.48
CA MET A 409 10.18 -2.68 4.37
C MET A 409 10.81 -4.03 4.02
N ARG A 410 12.12 -4.06 3.75
CA ARG A 410 12.85 -5.30 3.45
C ARG A 410 12.80 -6.32 4.58
N LYS A 411 12.79 -5.88 5.85
CA LYS A 411 12.65 -6.78 6.99
C LYS A 411 11.25 -7.38 7.08
N PHE A 412 10.20 -6.59 6.82
CA PHE A 412 8.83 -7.11 6.79
C PHE A 412 8.60 -8.03 5.60
N GLN A 413 9.11 -7.70 4.43
CA GLN A 413 9.08 -8.58 3.26
C GLN A 413 9.76 -9.93 3.52
N TYR A 414 10.76 -9.97 4.42
CA TYR A 414 11.36 -11.22 4.88
C TYR A 414 10.55 -11.93 5.98
N LEU A 415 9.84 -11.24 6.85
CA LEU A 415 9.09 -11.84 7.96
C LEU A 415 7.69 -12.31 7.55
N LEU A 416 7.07 -11.64 6.59
CA LEU A 416 5.72 -11.89 6.09
C LEU A 416 5.75 -12.23 4.60
N ASN A 417 4.57 -12.47 4.01
CA ASN A 417 4.48 -12.55 2.56
C ASN A 417 4.80 -11.16 1.96
N PRO A 418 5.73 -11.05 0.99
CA PRO A 418 6.05 -9.78 0.35
C PRO A 418 4.84 -9.01 -0.19
N ARG A 419 3.78 -9.72 -0.61
CA ARG A 419 2.52 -9.14 -1.11
C ARG A 419 1.67 -8.44 -0.05
N GLN A 420 2.00 -8.60 1.23
CA GLN A 420 1.35 -7.87 2.35
C GLN A 420 2.01 -6.53 2.65
N VAL A 421 3.14 -6.18 1.99
CA VAL A 421 3.99 -5.04 2.35
C VAL A 421 4.03 -4.04 1.22
N PHE A 422 3.32 -2.94 1.39
CA PHE A 422 3.13 -1.90 0.37
C PHE A 422 4.03 -0.69 0.61
N ASN A 423 4.62 -0.20 -0.48
CA ASN A 423 5.42 1.03 -0.49
C ASN A 423 4.52 2.22 -0.84
N LEU A 424 4.19 3.04 0.15
CA LEU A 424 3.30 4.19 -0.04
C LEU A 424 3.82 5.23 -1.04
N ALA A 425 5.12 5.34 -1.23
CA ALA A 425 5.68 6.28 -2.21
C ALA A 425 5.51 5.81 -3.68
N LYS A 426 5.17 4.53 -3.90
CA LYS A 426 4.97 3.98 -5.25
C LYS A 426 3.50 3.92 -5.64
N SER A 427 2.65 3.42 -4.77
CA SER A 427 1.27 3.05 -5.11
C SER A 427 0.21 3.59 -4.16
N GLY A 428 0.61 4.36 -3.14
CA GLY A 428 -0.33 4.79 -2.11
C GLY A 428 -0.95 3.62 -1.32
N PRO A 429 -2.00 3.90 -0.51
CA PRO A 429 -2.69 2.88 0.29
C PRO A 429 -3.73 2.06 -0.49
N MET A 430 -4.31 2.62 -1.57
CA MET A 430 -5.45 2.05 -2.28
C MET A 430 -5.25 0.60 -2.73
N PRO A 431 -4.16 0.22 -3.44
CA PRO A 431 -3.99 -1.15 -3.92
C PRO A 431 -3.90 -2.18 -2.80
N GLY A 432 -3.28 -1.81 -1.67
CA GLY A 432 -3.19 -2.70 -0.51
C GLY A 432 -4.54 -2.93 0.16
N LEU A 433 -5.36 -1.89 0.31
CA LEU A 433 -6.70 -1.98 0.87
C LEU A 433 -7.64 -2.77 -0.05
N GLN A 434 -7.57 -2.54 -1.36
CA GLN A 434 -8.32 -3.31 -2.35
C GLN A 434 -7.96 -4.80 -2.32
N PHE A 435 -6.68 -5.13 -2.20
CA PHE A 435 -6.21 -6.51 -2.10
C PHE A 435 -6.76 -7.24 -0.86
N PHE A 436 -7.01 -6.51 0.24
CA PHE A 436 -7.54 -7.05 1.49
C PHE A 436 -9.06 -6.87 1.68
N LYS A 437 -9.77 -6.19 0.76
CA LYS A 437 -11.15 -5.73 0.96
C LYS A 437 -12.14 -6.84 1.32
N ASP A 438 -11.94 -8.04 0.76
CA ASP A 438 -12.83 -9.18 0.90
C ASP A 438 -12.56 -10.03 2.16
N LEU A 439 -11.50 -9.72 2.92
CA LEU A 439 -11.22 -10.37 4.19
C LEU A 439 -12.14 -9.84 5.30
N GLU A 440 -12.72 -10.75 6.07
CA GLU A 440 -13.58 -10.39 7.22
C GLU A 440 -12.78 -9.85 8.39
N ASP A 441 -11.57 -10.35 8.61
CA ASP A 441 -10.71 -9.95 9.72
C ASP A 441 -9.26 -9.83 9.25
N PHE A 442 -8.71 -8.64 9.39
CA PHE A 442 -7.30 -8.34 9.18
C PHE A 442 -6.90 -7.12 10.00
N ARG A 443 -5.61 -6.89 10.14
CA ARG A 443 -5.05 -5.72 10.82
C ARG A 443 -4.19 -4.91 9.88
N VAL A 444 -4.06 -3.62 10.15
CA VAL A 444 -3.20 -2.71 9.40
C VAL A 444 -2.06 -2.23 10.29
N LEU A 445 -0.83 -2.16 9.76
CA LEU A 445 0.31 -1.53 10.40
C LEU A 445 0.84 -0.40 9.52
N CYS A 446 0.66 0.84 9.98
CA CYS A 446 1.21 2.03 9.33
C CYS A 446 2.63 2.31 9.85
N CYS A 447 3.63 2.26 8.97
CA CYS A 447 5.03 2.59 9.28
C CYS A 447 5.36 3.98 8.73
N GLY A 448 5.16 5.01 9.54
CA GLY A 448 5.32 6.41 9.13
C GLY A 448 5.14 7.38 10.28
N GLY A 449 4.85 8.63 9.98
CA GLY A 449 4.43 9.68 10.91
C GLY A 449 2.90 9.82 10.93
N ASP A 450 2.40 10.81 11.68
CA ASP A 450 0.97 11.07 11.85
C ASP A 450 0.27 11.31 10.52
N GLY A 451 0.82 12.12 9.60
CA GLY A 451 0.25 12.31 8.26
C GLY A 451 0.16 11.04 7.42
N THR A 452 1.09 10.06 7.59
CA THR A 452 0.97 8.75 6.93
C THR A 452 -0.25 7.98 7.44
N VAL A 453 -0.51 8.04 8.75
CA VAL A 453 -1.68 7.38 9.35
C VAL A 453 -2.96 8.05 8.87
N GLY A 454 -3.02 9.39 8.87
CA GLY A 454 -4.14 10.17 8.36
C GLY A 454 -4.49 9.80 6.91
N TRP A 455 -3.48 9.72 6.03
CA TRP A 455 -3.67 9.31 4.63
C TRP A 455 -4.25 7.89 4.50
N VAL A 456 -3.72 6.93 5.26
CA VAL A 456 -4.26 5.55 5.24
C VAL A 456 -5.71 5.51 5.72
N LEU A 457 -6.04 6.25 6.80
CA LEU A 457 -7.41 6.31 7.34
C LEU A 457 -8.39 6.96 6.36
N ASP A 458 -7.95 7.99 5.63
CA ASP A 458 -8.76 8.65 4.62
C ASP A 458 -9.06 7.72 3.43
N VAL A 459 -8.07 6.99 2.94
CA VAL A 459 -8.30 6.00 1.87
C VAL A 459 -9.15 4.82 2.36
N MET A 460 -9.02 4.41 3.64
CA MET A 460 -9.91 3.38 4.23
C MET A 460 -11.39 3.83 4.29
N ASP A 461 -11.68 5.12 4.35
CA ASP A 461 -13.06 5.62 4.28
C ASP A 461 -13.69 5.42 2.90
N ARG A 462 -12.87 5.40 1.86
CA ARG A 462 -13.30 5.31 0.45
C ARG A 462 -13.40 3.87 -0.07
N VAL A 463 -12.67 2.95 0.52
CA VAL A 463 -12.68 1.53 0.11
C VAL A 463 -13.81 0.78 0.81
N PRO A 464 -14.68 0.05 0.08
CA PRO A 464 -15.75 -0.75 0.67
C PRO A 464 -15.21 -2.02 1.32
N LEU A 465 -14.59 -1.88 2.49
CA LEU A 465 -14.10 -3.00 3.28
C LEU A 465 -15.28 -3.74 3.94
N ARG A 466 -15.26 -5.07 3.95
CA ARG A 466 -16.28 -5.88 4.67
C ARG A 466 -16.36 -5.50 6.15
N ARG A 467 -15.21 -5.26 6.78
CA ARG A 467 -15.09 -4.77 8.14
C ARG A 467 -13.93 -3.78 8.21
N ARG A 468 -14.11 -2.68 8.93
CA ARG A 468 -13.04 -1.71 9.12
C ARG A 468 -11.92 -2.33 9.97
N ALA A 469 -10.72 -2.44 9.40
CA ALA A 469 -9.58 -3.06 10.03
C ALA A 469 -8.97 -2.15 11.12
N PRO A 470 -8.59 -2.67 12.29
CA PRO A 470 -7.91 -1.89 13.30
C PRO A 470 -6.45 -1.58 12.90
N VAL A 471 -6.02 -0.34 13.16
CA VAL A 471 -4.74 0.21 12.70
C VAL A 471 -3.75 0.33 13.85
N ALA A 472 -2.57 -0.25 13.70
CA ALA A 472 -1.39 -0.05 14.54
C ALA A 472 -0.42 0.95 13.89
N VAL A 473 0.43 1.58 14.69
CA VAL A 473 1.41 2.54 14.21
C VAL A 473 2.83 2.13 14.58
N LEU A 474 3.73 2.07 13.60
CA LEU A 474 5.17 2.03 13.84
C LEU A 474 5.75 3.43 13.61
N PRO A 475 6.11 4.16 14.69
CA PRO A 475 6.42 5.58 14.61
C PRO A 475 7.77 5.84 13.94
N LEU A 476 7.76 6.40 12.74
CA LEU A 476 8.96 6.79 11.98
C LEU A 476 9.07 8.32 11.79
N GLY A 477 7.99 9.06 11.99
CA GLY A 477 7.92 10.51 11.85
C GLY A 477 8.66 11.27 12.96
N THR A 478 8.55 12.61 12.96
CA THR A 478 9.18 13.50 13.95
C THR A 478 8.34 13.63 15.23
N GLY A 479 7.06 13.96 15.12
CA GLY A 479 6.11 14.09 16.25
C GLY A 479 5.66 12.74 16.79
N ASN A 480 4.93 12.02 15.96
CA ASN A 480 4.31 10.73 16.27
C ASN A 480 3.37 10.82 17.50
N ASP A 481 2.55 11.86 17.54
CA ASP A 481 1.67 12.14 18.68
C ASP A 481 0.61 11.05 18.85
N LEU A 482 -0.01 10.62 17.75
CA LEU A 482 -0.96 9.51 17.77
C LEU A 482 -0.31 8.19 18.24
N ALA A 483 0.89 7.89 17.73
CA ALA A 483 1.61 6.68 18.14
C ALA A 483 1.96 6.69 19.64
N ARG A 484 2.26 7.86 20.20
CA ARG A 484 2.49 8.04 21.65
C ARG A 484 1.21 7.83 22.46
N CYS A 485 0.12 8.43 22.00
CA CYS A 485 -1.21 8.26 22.59
C CYS A 485 -1.60 6.78 22.63
N LEU A 486 -1.38 6.05 21.55
CA LEU A 486 -1.63 4.62 21.41
C LEU A 486 -0.55 3.72 22.06
N ALA A 487 0.36 4.28 22.88
CA ALA A 487 1.43 3.58 23.58
C ALA A 487 2.47 2.86 22.70
N TRP A 488 2.52 3.11 21.38
CA TRP A 488 3.56 2.58 20.48
C TRP A 488 4.91 3.27 20.66
N GLY A 489 4.95 4.41 21.34
CA GLY A 489 6.15 5.21 21.62
C GLY A 489 6.38 6.33 20.64
N GLY A 490 7.41 7.14 20.91
CA GLY A 490 7.69 8.36 20.14
C GLY A 490 8.62 8.13 18.96
N GLY A 491 9.05 6.91 18.68
CA GLY A 491 9.94 6.60 17.56
C GLY A 491 10.50 5.20 17.62
N TYR A 492 10.75 4.64 16.44
CA TYR A 492 11.36 3.33 16.31
C TYR A 492 12.87 3.39 16.57
N GLU A 493 13.36 2.66 17.56
CA GLU A 493 14.75 2.61 18.00
C GLU A 493 15.44 1.29 17.63
N ASN A 494 15.16 0.76 16.45
CA ASN A 494 15.74 -0.49 15.95
C ASN A 494 15.37 -1.75 16.77
N GLU A 495 14.27 -1.73 17.51
CA GLU A 495 13.78 -2.94 18.16
C GLU A 495 13.48 -4.06 17.14
N SER A 496 13.48 -5.31 17.60
CA SER A 496 13.16 -6.45 16.74
C SER A 496 11.73 -6.35 16.20
N LEU A 497 11.55 -6.40 14.88
CA LEU A 497 10.23 -6.37 14.25
C LEU A 497 9.35 -7.58 14.66
N THR A 498 9.97 -8.72 15.02
CA THR A 498 9.24 -9.85 15.62
C THR A 498 8.57 -9.47 16.95
N LYS A 499 9.21 -8.60 17.76
CA LYS A 499 8.58 -8.06 18.96
C LYS A 499 7.44 -7.11 18.63
N VAL A 500 7.58 -6.30 17.57
CA VAL A 500 6.49 -5.43 17.08
C VAL A 500 5.31 -6.28 16.64
N LEU A 501 5.51 -7.31 15.83
CA LEU A 501 4.46 -8.24 15.41
C LEU A 501 3.76 -8.89 16.61
N LYS A 502 4.53 -9.33 17.61
CA LYS A 502 3.95 -9.87 18.86
C LYS A 502 3.13 -8.83 19.64
N LYS A 503 3.54 -7.56 19.68
CA LYS A 503 2.73 -6.49 20.27
C LYS A 503 1.44 -6.26 19.48
N VAL A 504 1.51 -6.27 18.16
CA VAL A 504 0.34 -6.12 17.28
C VAL A 504 -0.68 -7.25 17.53
N SER A 505 -0.24 -8.52 17.66
CA SER A 505 -1.17 -9.62 17.95
C SER A 505 -1.87 -9.50 19.30
N GLN A 506 -1.23 -8.87 20.30
CA GLN A 506 -1.73 -8.72 21.66
C GLN A 506 -2.43 -7.38 21.94
N ALA A 507 -2.45 -6.47 20.94
CA ALA A 507 -2.97 -5.13 21.10
C ALA A 507 -4.51 -5.13 21.17
N PRO A 508 -5.11 -4.52 22.22
CA PRO A 508 -6.54 -4.28 22.26
C PRO A 508 -6.94 -3.21 21.22
N VAL A 509 -8.17 -3.30 20.77
CA VAL A 509 -8.80 -2.31 19.90
C VAL A 509 -9.43 -1.22 20.77
N ILE A 510 -9.17 0.04 20.43
CA ILE A 510 -9.86 1.22 20.95
C ILE A 510 -10.47 2.00 19.79
N MET A 511 -11.46 2.82 20.05
CA MET A 511 -12.05 3.70 19.05
C MET A 511 -11.37 5.08 19.13
N LEU A 512 -10.99 5.62 17.98
CA LEU A 512 -10.45 6.98 17.84
C LEU A 512 -11.48 7.82 17.10
N ASP A 513 -11.87 8.94 17.70
CA ASP A 513 -12.71 9.94 17.04
C ASP A 513 -11.97 10.64 15.90
N ARG A 514 -12.71 11.02 14.88
CA ARG A 514 -12.23 11.84 13.78
C ARG A 514 -13.23 12.95 13.53
N TRP A 515 -12.72 14.14 13.24
CA TRP A 515 -13.53 15.34 13.13
C TRP A 515 -13.48 15.89 11.72
N GLN A 516 -14.65 16.23 11.20
CA GLN A 516 -14.79 16.97 9.95
C GLN A 516 -14.59 18.45 10.24
N ILE A 517 -13.79 19.13 9.42
CA ILE A 517 -13.59 20.57 9.48
C ILE A 517 -13.99 21.17 8.14
N GLU A 518 -14.78 22.22 8.16
CA GLU A 518 -15.28 22.92 6.98
C GLU A 518 -15.02 24.42 7.11
N PHE A 519 -14.62 25.04 6.01
CA PHE A 519 -14.26 26.45 5.95
C PHE A 519 -15.24 27.16 5.01
N SER A 520 -15.90 28.21 5.52
CA SER A 520 -16.78 29.08 4.74
C SER A 520 -16.17 30.48 4.69
N THR A 521 -15.63 30.86 3.53
CA THR A 521 -15.08 32.21 3.32
C THR A 521 -16.21 33.23 3.18
N GLN A 522 -16.02 34.42 3.73
CA GLN A 522 -16.90 35.56 3.44
C GLN A 522 -16.60 36.05 2.01
N THR A 523 -17.64 36.21 1.21
CA THR A 523 -17.57 36.44 -0.25
C THR A 523 -16.93 37.73 -0.71
N ASP A 524 -16.51 38.64 0.20
CA ASP A 524 -16.03 39.99 -0.11
C ASP A 524 -14.52 40.24 0.13
N THR A 525 -13.71 39.20 0.41
CA THR A 525 -12.28 39.42 0.65
C THR A 525 -11.46 39.01 -0.57
N GLU A 526 -10.71 40.00 -1.15
CA GLU A 526 -9.70 39.76 -2.20
C GLU A 526 -8.42 39.03 -1.69
N GLU A 527 -8.34 38.75 -0.38
CA GLU A 527 -7.16 38.09 0.20
C GLU A 527 -7.11 36.61 -0.21
N LYS A 528 -6.07 36.27 -0.98
CA LYS A 528 -5.81 34.90 -1.40
C LYS A 528 -4.99 34.20 -0.32
N GLY A 529 -5.56 33.16 0.30
CA GLY A 529 -4.86 32.27 1.23
C GLY A 529 -4.12 31.13 0.52
N ASP A 530 -3.46 30.29 1.34
CA ASP A 530 -2.88 29.04 0.86
C ASP A 530 -3.95 27.96 0.72
N ASP A 531 -3.64 26.89 -0.04
CA ASP A 531 -4.52 25.74 -0.17
C ASP A 531 -4.67 24.99 1.15
N ILE A 532 -5.91 24.61 1.48
CA ILE A 532 -6.21 23.82 2.69
C ILE A 532 -5.72 22.40 2.48
N PRO A 533 -4.82 21.87 3.35
CA PRO A 533 -4.17 20.58 3.09
C PRO A 533 -5.16 19.41 3.15
N TYR A 534 -6.11 19.41 4.07
CA TYR A 534 -7.19 18.43 4.22
C TYR A 534 -8.26 18.90 5.20
N ASN A 535 -9.39 18.18 5.23
CA ASN A 535 -10.61 18.58 5.97
C ASN A 535 -10.97 17.61 7.12
N ILE A 536 -9.99 16.83 7.59
CA ILE A 536 -10.20 15.84 8.68
C ILE A 536 -9.14 16.04 9.75
N ILE A 537 -9.57 16.18 11.00
CA ILE A 537 -8.69 16.23 12.16
C ILE A 537 -8.63 14.82 12.78
N ASN A 538 -7.44 14.25 12.84
CA ASN A 538 -7.17 13.00 13.54
C ASN A 538 -6.53 13.25 14.90
N ASN A 539 -5.60 14.19 14.99
CA ASN A 539 -4.85 14.53 16.20
C ASN A 539 -5.31 15.85 16.79
N TYR A 540 -5.11 16.95 16.06
CA TYR A 540 -5.45 18.30 16.51
C TYR A 540 -5.53 19.29 15.36
N PHE A 541 -6.24 20.39 15.63
CA PHE A 541 -6.26 21.60 14.82
C PHE A 541 -5.79 22.79 15.68
N SER A 542 -5.06 23.73 15.11
CA SER A 542 -4.68 24.94 15.84
C SER A 542 -4.65 26.19 14.97
N ILE A 543 -4.86 27.34 15.62
CA ILE A 543 -4.84 28.69 15.05
C ILE A 543 -3.83 29.53 15.83
N GLY A 544 -3.02 30.34 15.15
CA GLY A 544 -2.15 31.32 15.76
C GLY A 544 -0.71 30.84 15.90
N VAL A 545 -0.08 31.12 17.05
CA VAL A 545 1.36 30.96 17.26
C VAL A 545 1.91 29.58 16.97
N ASP A 546 1.15 28.54 17.31
CA ASP A 546 1.53 27.17 17.07
C ASP A 546 1.60 26.83 15.58
N ALA A 547 0.56 27.21 14.84
CA ALA A 547 0.50 27.05 13.40
C ALA A 547 1.59 27.89 12.68
N SER A 548 1.91 29.08 13.21
CA SER A 548 2.97 29.93 12.70
C SER A 548 4.36 29.28 12.80
N ILE A 549 4.65 28.61 13.93
CA ILE A 549 5.88 27.83 14.10
C ILE A 549 5.94 26.68 13.10
N ALA A 550 4.84 25.96 12.94
CA ALA A 550 4.73 24.85 11.98
C ALA A 550 4.91 25.32 10.53
N HIS A 551 4.32 26.47 10.15
CA HIS A 551 4.43 27.06 8.83
C HIS A 551 5.88 27.45 8.49
N ARG A 552 6.56 28.10 9.43
CA ARG A 552 7.97 28.44 9.27
C ARG A 552 8.88 27.22 9.15
N PHE A 553 8.60 26.19 9.93
CA PHE A 553 9.30 24.92 9.84
C PHE A 553 9.08 24.25 8.46
N HIS A 554 7.85 24.29 7.94
CA HIS A 554 7.50 23.75 6.63
C HIS A 554 8.28 24.47 5.51
N LEU A 555 8.23 25.80 5.47
CA LEU A 555 8.95 26.61 4.48
C LEU A 555 10.46 26.40 4.51
N MET A 556 11.06 26.28 5.71
CA MET A 556 12.49 26.02 5.84
C MET A 556 12.87 24.60 5.42
N ARG A 557 12.02 23.62 5.65
CA ARG A 557 12.23 22.25 5.22
C ARG A 557 12.16 22.12 3.70
N GLU A 558 11.29 22.87 3.03
CA GLU A 558 11.22 22.91 1.57
C GLU A 558 12.44 23.59 0.95
N LYS A 559 12.87 24.73 1.52
CA LYS A 559 14.04 25.46 1.03
C LYS A 559 15.37 24.73 1.27
N HIS A 560 15.49 24.01 2.38
CA HIS A 560 16.74 23.39 2.85
C HIS A 560 16.53 21.96 3.36
N PRO A 561 16.08 21.02 2.52
CA PRO A 561 15.77 19.65 2.95
C PRO A 561 16.96 18.92 3.56
N GLU A 562 18.19 19.28 3.20
CA GLU A 562 19.43 18.71 3.74
C GLU A 562 19.64 18.98 5.24
N LYS A 563 19.10 20.08 5.75
CA LYS A 563 19.20 20.45 7.17
C LYS A 563 18.30 19.60 8.06
N PHE A 564 17.24 19.02 7.50
CA PHE A 564 16.19 18.25 8.20
C PHE A 564 16.42 16.72 8.14
N SER A 565 17.68 16.29 8.17
CA SER A 565 18.10 14.90 7.95
C SER A 565 17.87 13.95 9.12
N SER A 566 17.56 14.45 10.33
CA SER A 566 17.32 13.60 11.50
C SER A 566 16.24 14.15 12.42
N ARG A 567 15.51 13.23 13.11
CA ARG A 567 14.46 13.57 14.07
C ARG A 567 14.91 14.55 15.16
N MET A 568 16.14 14.40 15.68
CA MET A 568 16.66 15.25 16.73
C MET A 568 16.92 16.67 16.21
N LYS A 569 17.52 16.81 15.01
CA LYS A 569 17.71 18.11 14.36
C LYS A 569 16.36 18.79 14.09
N ASN A 570 15.38 18.05 13.61
CA ASN A 570 14.04 18.59 13.35
C ASN A 570 13.39 19.17 14.61
N LYS A 571 13.55 18.49 15.77
CA LYS A 571 13.04 18.99 17.05
C LYS A 571 13.78 20.28 17.51
N LEU A 572 15.08 20.35 17.27
CA LEU A 572 15.86 21.56 17.61
C LEU A 572 15.42 22.75 16.75
N TRP A 573 15.19 22.56 15.45
CA TRP A 573 14.66 23.59 14.57
C TRP A 573 13.28 24.08 15.02
N TYR A 574 12.42 23.18 15.44
CA TYR A 574 11.09 23.54 15.95
C TYR A 574 11.17 24.39 17.21
N LEU A 575 12.09 24.08 18.10
CA LEU A 575 12.35 24.87 19.32
C LEU A 575 12.93 26.26 18.98
N GLU A 576 13.89 26.32 18.06
CA GLU A 576 14.52 27.57 17.62
C GLU A 576 13.48 28.52 17.01
N PHE A 577 12.61 28.02 16.14
CA PHE A 577 11.55 28.86 15.57
C PHE A 577 10.53 29.32 16.63
N GLY A 578 10.24 28.54 17.65
CA GLY A 578 9.36 28.90 18.75
C GLY A 578 9.90 30.04 19.64
N THR A 579 11.22 30.30 19.61
CA THR A 579 11.84 31.39 20.39
C THR A 579 12.03 32.70 19.60
N SER A 580 11.66 32.73 18.32
CA SER A 580 11.84 33.89 17.47
C SER A 580 10.75 34.95 17.71
N GLU A 581 11.13 36.16 18.12
CA GLU A 581 10.23 37.31 18.40
C GLU A 581 9.34 37.72 17.22
N ALA A 582 9.76 37.46 15.98
CA ALA A 582 9.02 37.82 14.77
C ALA A 582 7.69 37.04 14.61
N LEU A 583 7.48 35.94 15.35
CA LEU A 583 6.26 35.13 15.31
C LEU A 583 5.13 35.70 16.17
N SER A 584 5.47 36.43 17.24
CA SER A 584 4.47 36.89 18.19
C SER A 584 3.68 38.10 17.70
N SER A 585 4.20 38.87 16.73
CA SER A 585 3.56 40.12 16.27
C SER A 585 2.25 39.87 15.51
N THR A 586 2.16 38.79 14.73
CA THR A 586 0.97 38.47 13.90
C THR A 586 -0.16 37.89 14.70
N CYS A 587 0.15 37.21 15.82
CA CYS A 587 -0.81 36.45 16.64
C CYS A 587 -1.10 37.15 17.98
N LYS A 588 -0.55 38.35 18.24
CA LYS A 588 -0.84 39.11 19.46
C LYS A 588 -2.33 39.40 19.56
N ASN A 589 -2.87 39.23 20.77
CA ASN A 589 -4.28 39.45 21.06
C ASN A 589 -5.24 38.69 20.11
N LEU A 590 -4.88 37.47 19.71
CA LEU A 590 -5.70 36.64 18.85
C LEU A 590 -7.14 36.54 19.36
N HIS A 591 -7.36 36.54 20.67
CA HIS A 591 -8.66 36.49 21.33
C HIS A 591 -9.59 37.68 21.01
N GLU A 592 -9.07 38.79 20.51
CA GLU A 592 -9.87 39.98 20.08
C GLU A 592 -10.39 39.82 18.65
N ASP A 593 -9.75 38.96 17.83
CA ASP A 593 -10.05 38.78 16.41
C ASP A 593 -10.69 37.39 16.10
N ILE A 594 -11.17 36.67 17.14
CA ILE A 594 -11.71 35.36 16.99
C ILE A 594 -12.90 35.11 17.94
N ASP A 595 -14.01 34.61 17.40
CA ASP A 595 -15.15 34.14 18.18
C ASP A 595 -15.20 32.62 18.17
N ILE A 596 -15.45 32.01 19.33
CA ILE A 596 -15.55 30.57 19.48
C ILE A 596 -16.88 30.20 20.14
N MET A 597 -17.60 29.28 19.51
CA MET A 597 -18.82 28.69 20.05
C MET A 597 -18.61 27.19 20.24
N CYS A 598 -18.87 26.69 21.44
CA CYS A 598 -18.84 25.28 21.81
C CYS A 598 -20.27 24.80 22.10
N ASP A 599 -20.76 23.83 21.32
CA ASP A 599 -22.14 23.32 21.42
C ASP A 599 -23.20 24.43 21.45
N GLY A 600 -23.01 25.46 20.62
CA GLY A 600 -23.92 26.61 20.51
C GLY A 600 -23.74 27.69 21.59
N VAL A 601 -22.84 27.52 22.55
CA VAL A 601 -22.54 28.50 23.61
C VAL A 601 -21.24 29.21 23.28
N SER A 602 -21.29 30.56 23.25
CA SER A 602 -20.10 31.38 23.02
C SER A 602 -19.14 31.31 24.21
N LEU A 603 -17.86 31.13 23.93
CA LEU A 603 -16.80 31.21 24.94
C LEU A 603 -16.41 32.68 25.17
N ASP A 604 -16.48 33.13 26.43
CA ASP A 604 -15.98 34.43 26.81
C ASP A 604 -14.44 34.42 26.90
N LEU A 605 -13.81 34.96 25.88
CA LEU A 605 -12.37 35.09 25.80
C LEU A 605 -11.86 36.43 26.34
N SER A 606 -12.74 37.43 26.49
CA SER A 606 -12.38 38.82 26.87
C SER A 606 -12.02 38.96 28.36
N ASN A 607 -12.60 38.12 29.23
CA ASN A 607 -12.35 38.12 30.67
C ASN A 607 -11.18 37.19 31.09
N GLY A 608 -10.34 36.76 30.12
CA GLY A 608 -9.20 35.88 30.32
C GLY A 608 -7.84 36.54 30.09
N PRO A 609 -6.74 35.84 30.28
CA PRO A 609 -5.43 36.29 29.86
C PRO A 609 -5.39 36.37 28.32
N SER A 610 -4.58 37.33 27.80
CA SER A 610 -4.34 37.42 26.35
C SER A 610 -3.88 36.08 25.77
N LEU A 611 -4.45 35.68 24.63
CA LEU A 611 -4.15 34.43 23.93
C LEU A 611 -3.48 34.78 22.59
N GLU A 612 -2.41 34.08 22.28
CA GLU A 612 -1.71 34.09 20.99
C GLU A 612 -1.98 32.81 20.14
N GLY A 613 -2.65 31.82 20.71
CA GLY A 613 -3.01 30.60 20.02
C GLY A 613 -4.16 29.86 20.65
N ILE A 614 -4.89 29.13 19.82
CA ILE A 614 -5.98 28.22 20.20
C ILE A 614 -5.73 26.87 19.54
N SER A 615 -5.85 25.81 20.34
CA SER A 615 -5.69 24.43 19.88
C SER A 615 -6.91 23.59 20.25
N LEU A 616 -7.42 22.85 19.27
CA LEU A 616 -8.48 21.88 19.43
C LEU A 616 -7.86 20.47 19.37
N LEU A 617 -7.96 19.74 20.46
CA LEU A 617 -7.26 18.47 20.64
C LEU A 617 -8.21 17.29 20.69
N ASN A 618 -8.04 16.36 19.76
CA ASN A 618 -8.68 15.05 19.75
C ASN A 618 -7.88 14.03 20.63
N ILE A 619 -6.56 14.21 20.69
CA ILE A 619 -5.67 13.34 21.48
C ILE A 619 -4.98 14.15 22.62
N PRO A 620 -4.56 13.47 23.72
CA PRO A 620 -4.06 14.13 24.92
C PRO A 620 -2.66 14.74 24.79
N SER A 621 -2.07 14.75 23.60
CA SER A 621 -0.70 15.25 23.40
C SER A 621 -0.53 15.97 22.07
N ILE A 622 0.40 16.93 22.06
CA ILE A 622 0.81 17.72 20.94
C ILE A 622 2.35 17.84 20.92
N TYR A 623 2.97 18.24 19.84
CA TYR A 623 4.41 18.51 19.68
C TYR A 623 5.34 17.32 20.03
N GLY A 624 4.92 16.11 19.78
CA GLY A 624 5.72 14.92 20.05
C GLY A 624 5.63 14.43 21.49
N GLY A 625 4.44 14.52 22.08
CA GLY A 625 4.08 13.92 23.36
C GLY A 625 3.98 14.89 24.53
N THR A 626 3.81 16.17 24.26
CA THR A 626 3.62 17.21 25.28
C THR A 626 2.14 17.30 25.67
N SER A 627 1.83 17.23 26.98
CA SER A 627 0.48 17.51 27.49
C SER A 627 0.34 19.00 27.78
N LEU A 628 -0.64 19.66 27.16
CA LEU A 628 -0.82 21.11 27.32
C LEU A 628 -1.35 21.52 28.70
N TRP A 629 -2.07 20.68 29.42
CA TRP A 629 -2.66 21.04 30.72
C TRP A 629 -2.16 20.19 31.93
N GLY A 630 -1.09 19.46 31.79
CA GLY A 630 -0.32 18.89 32.90
C GLY A 630 -0.89 17.71 33.68
N GLU A 631 -2.03 17.15 33.31
CA GLU A 631 -2.66 16.03 34.03
C GLU A 631 -1.98 14.66 33.87
N GLY A 632 -0.99 14.53 32.98
CA GLY A 632 -0.32 13.25 32.67
C GLY A 632 0.66 12.72 33.72
N SER A 633 0.94 13.39 34.84
CA SER A 633 2.07 13.06 35.75
C SER A 633 1.70 12.63 37.18
N ARG A 634 0.44 12.57 37.59
CA ARG A 634 0.07 12.30 38.98
C ARG A 634 -0.41 10.91 39.32
N HIS A 635 -0.13 9.86 38.57
CA HIS A 635 -0.21 8.49 39.06
C HIS A 635 1.15 7.93 39.46
N LYS A 636 1.87 8.59 40.37
CA LYS A 636 2.75 7.87 41.31
C LYS A 636 1.88 7.37 42.46
N SER A 637 1.41 6.15 42.28
CA SER A 637 0.77 5.31 43.27
C SER A 637 1.32 5.51 44.69
N ARG A 638 0.53 6.07 45.58
CA ARG A 638 0.57 5.68 46.98
C ARG A 638 -0.56 4.67 47.16
N LYS A 639 -0.19 3.39 47.33
CA LYS A 639 -1.07 2.38 47.88
C LYS A 639 -1.39 2.77 49.29
N THR A 640 -2.65 2.99 49.60
CA THR A 640 -3.22 2.84 50.94
C THR A 640 -4.48 2.01 50.82
N PRO A 641 -4.73 1.08 51.81
CA PRO A 641 -5.80 0.08 51.71
C PRO A 641 -7.17 0.69 51.93
N LEU A 642 -8.17 -0.02 51.43
CA LEU A 642 -9.58 0.24 51.69
C LEU A 642 -9.85 0.51 53.19
N ASN A 643 -10.50 1.62 53.48
CA ASN A 643 -11.51 1.64 54.50
C ASN A 643 -12.61 2.62 54.12
N LEU A 644 -13.83 2.09 54.10
CA LEU A 644 -15.06 2.85 54.07
C LEU A 644 -15.10 3.78 55.27
N HIS A 645 -15.33 5.06 55.08
CA HIS A 645 -16.38 5.79 55.78
C HIS A 645 -16.49 7.21 55.24
N ARG A 646 -17.71 7.54 54.92
CA ARG A 646 -18.29 8.82 54.61
C ARG A 646 -18.06 9.79 55.77
N LYS A 647 -17.60 11.01 55.47
CA LYS A 647 -18.06 12.23 56.14
C LYS A 647 -17.76 13.48 55.35
N ASP A 648 -18.77 14.30 55.31
CA ASP A 648 -18.94 15.58 54.69
C ASP A 648 -18.07 16.71 55.29
N SER A 649 -18.03 17.81 54.56
CA SER A 649 -17.60 19.18 54.91
C SER A 649 -16.11 19.46 54.70
N GLU A 650 -15.70 20.51 54.02
CA GLU A 650 -16.07 21.92 54.18
C GLU A 650 -15.65 22.75 52.98
N TYR A 651 -16.44 23.76 52.73
CA TYR A 651 -16.27 24.85 51.78
C TYR A 651 -14.98 25.64 51.97
N SER A 652 -14.27 25.92 50.87
CA SER A 652 -13.56 27.19 50.73
C SER A 652 -13.95 27.82 49.38
N THR A 653 -14.68 28.90 49.54
CA THR A 653 -15.14 29.81 48.48
C THR A 653 -13.96 30.48 47.82
N SER A 654 -13.75 30.25 46.54
CA SER A 654 -13.22 31.22 45.61
C SER A 654 -14.03 31.14 44.33
N SER A 655 -14.69 32.26 44.04
CA SER A 655 -15.59 32.52 42.95
C SER A 655 -14.87 32.51 41.59
N THR A 656 -15.00 31.45 40.86
CA THR A 656 -15.07 31.37 39.39
C THR A 656 -15.76 30.05 39.08
N SER A 657 -16.78 30.08 38.24
CA SER A 657 -17.56 28.92 37.82
C SER A 657 -16.62 27.83 37.29
N ASP A 658 -16.21 26.90 38.14
CA ASP A 658 -15.44 25.72 37.73
C ASP A 658 -16.33 24.84 36.86
N MET A 659 -16.17 24.97 35.54
CA MET A 659 -16.66 23.96 34.62
C MET A 659 -15.91 22.67 34.96
N THR A 660 -16.64 21.64 35.45
CA THR A 660 -16.09 20.32 35.70
C THR A 660 -15.93 19.60 34.38
N PHE A 661 -14.74 19.70 33.76
CA PHE A 661 -14.40 18.94 32.55
C PHE A 661 -14.24 17.46 32.87
N VAL A 662 -14.79 16.61 32.01
CA VAL A 662 -14.58 15.17 32.05
C VAL A 662 -13.11 14.85 31.68
N LEU A 663 -12.60 13.70 32.15
CA LEU A 663 -11.27 13.23 31.76
C LEU A 663 -11.25 13.00 30.24
N GLN A 664 -10.23 13.53 29.56
CA GLN A 664 -10.08 13.37 28.11
C GLN A 664 -9.97 11.89 27.73
N ASP A 665 -10.77 11.49 26.73
CA ASP A 665 -10.71 10.20 26.05
C ASP A 665 -10.67 10.44 24.54
N VAL A 666 -10.02 9.54 23.81
CA VAL A 666 -9.87 9.66 22.34
C VAL A 666 -11.10 9.13 21.57
N GLY A 667 -12.09 8.60 22.27
CA GLY A 667 -13.27 7.97 21.69
C GLY A 667 -14.58 8.32 22.39
N ASP A 668 -14.65 9.45 23.10
CA ASP A 668 -15.83 9.93 23.82
C ASP A 668 -16.71 10.90 23.00
N LYS A 669 -16.29 11.19 21.76
CA LYS A 669 -16.93 12.16 20.85
C LYS A 669 -16.90 13.60 21.36
N LEU A 670 -15.89 13.93 22.16
CA LEU A 670 -15.63 15.27 22.63
C LEU A 670 -14.25 15.74 22.19
N ILE A 671 -14.16 17.02 21.85
CA ILE A 671 -12.91 17.68 21.48
C ILE A 671 -12.55 18.72 22.52
N GLU A 672 -11.28 18.85 22.82
CA GLU A 672 -10.77 19.77 23.84
C GLU A 672 -10.37 21.10 23.23
N VAL A 673 -10.88 22.21 23.74
CA VAL A 673 -10.48 23.57 23.34
C VAL A 673 -9.52 24.14 24.37
N VAL A 674 -8.30 24.51 23.91
CA VAL A 674 -7.20 24.92 24.78
C VAL A 674 -6.60 26.22 24.29
N GLY A 675 -6.42 27.21 25.16
CA GLY A 675 -5.80 28.50 24.89
C GLY A 675 -4.31 28.52 25.28
N VAL A 676 -3.48 29.07 24.42
CA VAL A 676 -2.03 29.27 24.60
C VAL A 676 -1.74 30.76 24.67
N GLN A 677 -1.08 31.20 25.75
CA GLN A 677 -0.87 32.63 26.04
C GLN A 677 0.24 33.29 25.21
N SER A 678 1.29 32.54 24.84
CA SER A 678 2.40 33.07 24.02
C SER A 678 3.26 31.92 23.44
N ALA A 679 4.09 32.27 22.46
CA ALA A 679 5.11 31.36 21.91
C ALA A 679 6.09 30.86 23.00
N ILE A 680 6.50 31.74 23.91
CA ILE A 680 7.37 31.37 25.04
C ILE A 680 6.66 30.40 25.99
N HIS A 681 5.38 30.63 26.20
CA HIS A 681 4.54 29.73 27.01
C HIS A 681 4.44 28.32 26.34
N ALA A 682 4.14 28.25 25.04
CA ALA A 682 4.17 27.01 24.30
C ALA A 682 5.55 26.31 24.35
N GLY A 683 6.63 27.06 24.16
CA GLY A 683 8.00 26.55 24.27
C GLY A 683 8.35 26.03 25.68
N SER A 684 7.88 26.68 26.74
CA SER A 684 8.11 26.25 28.12
C SER A 684 7.35 24.98 28.47
N ILE A 685 6.13 24.81 27.94
CA ILE A 685 5.36 23.56 28.07
C ILE A 685 6.09 22.45 27.31
N TYR A 686 6.58 22.71 26.10
CA TYR A 686 7.36 21.79 25.30
C TYR A 686 8.65 21.32 26.00
N ALA A 687 9.33 22.22 26.69
CA ALA A 687 10.54 21.95 27.46
C ALA A 687 10.28 21.21 28.80
N GLY A 688 9.02 21.03 29.18
CA GLY A 688 8.63 20.36 30.45
C GLY A 688 8.80 21.26 31.68
N VAL A 689 8.93 22.57 31.49
CA VAL A 689 8.92 23.59 32.55
C VAL A 689 7.45 23.82 32.94
N ARG A 690 7.14 23.88 34.24
CA ARG A 690 5.82 23.83 34.86
C ARG A 690 4.85 24.97 34.49
N SER A 691 4.48 25.12 33.25
CA SER A 691 3.35 25.95 32.83
C SER A 691 2.31 25.08 32.15
N SER A 692 1.05 25.28 32.43
CA SER A 692 -0.08 24.59 31.79
C SER A 692 -0.89 25.59 30.98
N ALA A 693 -1.30 25.20 29.77
CA ALA A 693 -2.26 25.97 29.00
C ALA A 693 -3.65 25.94 29.65
N LYS A 694 -4.48 26.92 29.35
CA LYS A 694 -5.84 27.02 29.91
C LYS A 694 -6.80 26.17 29.06
N ARG A 695 -7.44 25.18 29.66
CA ARG A 695 -8.56 24.46 29.04
C ARG A 695 -9.78 25.38 29.04
N LEU A 696 -10.30 25.69 27.85
CA LEU A 696 -11.39 26.64 27.63
C LEU A 696 -12.74 25.95 27.50
N GLY A 697 -12.74 24.76 26.89
CA GLY A 697 -13.98 24.01 26.64
C GLY A 697 -13.71 22.53 26.35
N GLN A 698 -14.75 21.73 26.46
CA GLN A 698 -14.85 20.36 25.99
C GLN A 698 -16.24 20.22 25.38
N CYS A 699 -16.32 19.84 24.12
CA CYS A 699 -17.57 19.93 23.36
C CYS A 699 -17.64 18.93 22.20
N SER A 700 -18.85 18.72 21.70
CA SER A 700 -19.14 17.83 20.57
C SER A 700 -19.16 18.55 19.23
N SER A 701 -19.23 19.88 19.23
CA SER A 701 -19.16 20.72 18.04
C SER A 701 -18.53 22.07 18.34
N VAL A 702 -17.77 22.60 17.39
CA VAL A 702 -17.12 23.92 17.51
C VAL A 702 -17.37 24.74 16.26
N VAL A 703 -17.75 26.01 16.45
CA VAL A 703 -17.78 27.00 15.39
C VAL A 703 -16.82 28.11 15.75
N ILE A 704 -15.91 28.44 14.83
CA ILE A 704 -14.92 29.50 15.01
C ILE A 704 -15.09 30.51 13.90
N ARG A 705 -15.13 31.81 14.25
CA ARG A 705 -15.11 32.91 13.27
C ARG A 705 -13.82 33.68 13.45
N THR A 706 -13.10 33.92 12.37
CA THR A 706 -11.89 34.72 12.34
C THR A 706 -12.16 36.04 11.60
N HIS A 707 -11.67 37.15 12.15
CA HIS A 707 -11.88 38.49 11.59
C HIS A 707 -10.69 39.01 10.79
N LYS A 708 -9.55 38.28 10.86
CA LYS A 708 -8.35 38.53 10.04
C LYS A 708 -7.70 37.24 9.62
N SER A 709 -6.69 37.33 8.75
CA SER A 709 -5.91 36.20 8.28
C SER A 709 -5.04 35.63 9.41
N PHE A 710 -5.10 34.30 9.62
CA PHE A 710 -4.33 33.59 10.63
C PHE A 710 -3.59 32.38 10.06
N PRO A 711 -2.38 32.08 10.55
CA PRO A 711 -1.77 30.78 10.33
C PRO A 711 -2.60 29.71 11.06
N MET A 712 -2.93 28.64 10.34
CA MET A 712 -3.66 27.48 10.82
C MET A 712 -2.90 26.21 10.51
N GLN A 713 -3.18 25.13 11.24
CA GLN A 713 -2.65 23.80 10.93
C GLN A 713 -3.60 22.68 11.33
N ILE A 714 -3.62 21.60 10.55
CA ILE A 714 -4.27 20.32 10.88
C ILE A 714 -3.20 19.23 10.94
N ASP A 715 -3.12 18.50 12.07
CA ASP A 715 -2.22 17.37 12.27
C ASP A 715 -0.72 17.64 11.94
N GLY A 716 -0.30 18.95 12.01
CA GLY A 716 1.05 19.38 11.74
C GLY A 716 1.31 19.88 10.31
N GLU A 717 0.29 19.94 9.45
CA GLU A 717 0.38 20.55 8.12
C GLU A 717 -0.22 21.96 8.15
N PRO A 718 0.61 23.01 8.00
CA PRO A 718 0.21 24.41 8.19
C PRO A 718 -0.13 25.10 6.87
N TRP A 719 -0.98 26.16 6.97
CA TRP A 719 -1.29 27.10 5.89
C TRP A 719 -1.71 28.46 6.45
N LEU A 720 -1.78 29.47 5.60
CA LEU A 720 -2.30 30.80 5.94
C LEU A 720 -3.76 30.88 5.46
N GLN A 721 -4.70 31.11 6.41
CA GLN A 721 -6.12 31.16 6.14
C GLN A 721 -6.64 32.61 6.23
N PRO A 722 -7.32 33.14 5.18
CA PRO A 722 -8.06 34.39 5.24
C PRO A 722 -9.24 34.34 6.22
N PRO A 723 -9.85 35.49 6.56
CA PRO A 723 -11.05 35.53 7.42
C PRO A 723 -12.11 34.56 6.96
N CYS A 724 -12.61 33.73 7.88
CA CYS A 724 -13.56 32.68 7.56
C CYS A 724 -14.38 32.25 8.78
N THR A 725 -15.43 31.47 8.52
CA THR A 725 -16.13 30.69 9.54
C THR A 725 -15.72 29.23 9.40
N ILE A 726 -15.29 28.63 10.49
CA ILE A 726 -14.82 27.25 10.59
C ILE A 726 -15.86 26.44 11.38
N SER A 727 -16.35 25.38 10.82
CA SER A 727 -17.26 24.45 11.48
C SER A 727 -16.58 23.11 11.70
N ILE A 728 -16.55 22.61 12.94
CA ILE A 728 -15.92 21.36 13.33
C ILE A 728 -16.98 20.46 13.98
N THR A 729 -17.20 19.30 13.39
CA THR A 729 -18.20 18.32 13.83
C THR A 729 -17.62 16.92 13.86
N HIS A 730 -18.18 16.04 14.68
CA HIS A 730 -17.77 14.65 14.75
C HIS A 730 -18.09 13.93 13.43
N LYS A 731 -17.06 13.40 12.76
CA LYS A 731 -17.19 12.65 11.49
C LYS A 731 -17.53 11.18 11.72
N ASN A 732 -16.64 10.47 12.36
CA ASN A 732 -16.76 9.03 12.62
C ASN A 732 -15.74 8.56 13.67
N GLN A 733 -15.83 7.27 14.02
CA GLN A 733 -14.84 6.58 14.84
C GLN A 733 -14.13 5.50 14.04
N VAL A 734 -12.82 5.35 14.27
CA VAL A 734 -12.01 4.32 13.62
C VAL A 734 -11.36 3.41 14.65
N PRO A 735 -11.32 2.09 14.39
CA PRO A 735 -10.66 1.15 15.30
C PRO A 735 -9.13 1.31 15.20
N MET A 736 -8.48 1.53 16.34
CA MET A 736 -7.04 1.63 16.47
C MET A 736 -6.51 0.56 17.42
N LEU A 737 -5.28 0.10 17.18
CA LEU A 737 -4.60 -0.85 18.08
C LEU A 737 -3.75 -0.09 19.09
N MET A 738 -4.05 -0.24 20.38
CA MET A 738 -3.23 0.29 21.46
C MET A 738 -2.16 -0.73 21.86
N ALA A 739 -0.90 -0.30 21.92
CA ALA A 739 0.18 -1.21 22.31
C ALA A 739 0.01 -1.71 23.76
N PRO A 740 0.20 -3.01 24.03
CA PRO A 740 0.05 -3.55 25.36
C PRO A 740 1.06 -2.90 26.32
N ARG A 741 0.58 -2.41 27.47
CA ARG A 741 1.44 -1.84 28.50
C ARG A 741 2.35 -2.95 29.05
N LYS A 742 3.65 -2.65 29.19
CA LYS A 742 4.56 -3.58 29.88
C LYS A 742 4.08 -3.70 31.31
N GLU A 743 3.66 -4.90 31.73
CA GLU A 743 3.52 -5.19 33.15
C GLU A 743 4.85 -4.86 33.82
N ARG A 744 4.84 -3.93 34.76
CA ARG A 744 5.97 -3.73 35.65
C ARG A 744 6.09 -5.02 36.47
N LYS A 745 6.99 -5.91 36.11
CA LYS A 745 7.42 -6.99 36.98
C LYS A 745 7.90 -6.30 38.25
N ASN A 746 7.11 -6.43 39.31
CA ASN A 746 7.46 -5.96 40.67
C ASN A 746 8.84 -6.51 41.00
N GLY A 747 9.80 -5.60 41.18
CA GLY A 747 11.21 -5.92 41.35
C GLY A 747 11.55 -6.46 42.76
N LEU A 748 10.75 -7.40 43.29
CA LEU A 748 11.02 -8.04 44.59
C LEU A 748 11.82 -9.35 44.48
N TRP A 749 12.14 -9.85 43.27
CA TRP A 749 12.88 -11.12 43.09
C TRP A 749 14.33 -10.97 42.61
N ARG A 750 14.90 -9.76 42.63
CA ARG A 750 16.30 -9.56 42.25
C ARG A 750 17.31 -9.60 43.40
N PHE A 751 16.86 -9.76 44.64
CA PHE A 751 17.74 -9.78 45.83
C PHE A 751 18.11 -11.19 46.32
N PHE A 752 17.61 -12.27 45.73
CA PHE A 752 17.89 -13.65 46.16
C PHE A 752 18.54 -14.53 45.11
N ARG A 753 19.44 -13.98 44.25
CA ARG A 753 20.41 -14.77 43.50
C ARG A 753 21.73 -14.02 43.46
N LYS A 754 22.51 -14.16 44.50
CA LYS A 754 23.98 -14.15 44.47
C LYS A 754 24.45 -15.57 44.54
#